data_1db02a68a1e8fbe55684d0e51b77997c
#
_entry.id   1db02a68a1e8fbe55684d0e51b77997c
#
_cell.length_a   1.000
_cell.length_b   1.000
_cell.length_c   1.000
_cell.angle_alpha   90.00
_cell.angle_beta   90.00
_cell.angle_gamma   90.00
#
_symmetry.space_group_name_H-M   'P 1'
#
loop_
_entity.id
_entity.type
_entity.pdbx_description
1 polymer ?
#
loop_
_entity_poly.entity_id
_entity_poly.type
_entity_poly.pdbx_seq_one_letter_code
_entity_poly.pdbx_strand_id
1 'polypeptide(L)'
;MRNIEVRGARTHNLKDISLTIPRDKLVVITGLSGSGKSSLAFDTLYAEGQRRYVESLSAYARQFLSLMEKPDVDHIEGLSPAISIEQKSTSHNPRSTVGTITEIYDYLRLLYARVGEPRCHVHKHPLAAQTVSQMVDKVLALEEGTKVMLLAPVLQNRKGEHVKLLDNLAAQGFIRARIDGEVCDLSDPPTLELHKKHTIEVVVDRLKVRPDIQLRLSESFETTLALTAGTANVAFMDEPEREELLFSANFACAHCGYSMEELEPRLFSFNSPAGACKTCDGLGIEQFFDTKRIITNDQLSLSDGAIRGWDKRNFYYFQMLKALSEHYKFPLDKPFSKLSDEAIKVVLYGSDKQEIEFKYMNDRGDVVLRKHPFEGIINNMQRRYKETESNAVREELSKYLNSQHCPDCNGSRLRLEARNVFIADTPLPVVAEFAISDALAFFEGLTLTGQKGQVAEKILKEINERLGFLVNVGLNYLNLSRGANTLSGGEAQRIRLASQIGAGLVGVMYVLDEPSIGLHQRDNERLLSTLIHLRDLGNTVIVVEHDEDAIRAADFVIDIGPGAGVHGGEIIAQGTVDDILKCKDSLTGKYLSGIEIIEIPKKRHPFDKKNVVKLKGASGNNLKNVDLVIPNGLMTCITGVSGSGKSTLINDTLYKLAHIELNGATLDEPSPYKSITGLEHLDKVIDIDQSPIGRTPRSNPATYTGIFTAIRDIFAATQESRSRGYKPGRFSFNVKGGRCEACQGDGLIKVEMHFLPDVYVPCDVCKSKRYNRETLEVLYKGKNIHQVLDMTIEDAFEFFKPIPAVKRKLQTLMDVGLTYVKLGQSATTLSGGEAQRVKLSKELSKRDTGQTLYILDEPTTGLHFHDIKQLLQVIHRLRDHGNTIVVIEHNLDVIKTADWVIDLGPEGGSGGGEILVTGTPEQVAKHKTSHTARFLKTLLDKN
;
A
#
# COMPACT_ATOMS: atom_id res chain seq x y z
N MET A 1 -21.95 -3.68 35.44
CA MET A 1 -22.67 -2.48 34.93
C MET A 1 -23.23 -2.81 33.54
N ARG A 2 -24.49 -2.48 33.25
CA ARG A 2 -25.13 -2.76 31.95
C ARG A 2 -24.94 -1.65 30.93
N ASN A 3 -24.47 -0.48 31.37
CA ASN A 3 -24.33 0.70 30.51
C ASN A 3 -22.99 1.36 30.71
N ILE A 4 -22.56 2.10 29.70
CA ILE A 4 -21.47 3.10 29.75
C ILE A 4 -22.17 4.46 30.00
N GLU A 5 -21.83 5.13 31.09
CA GLU A 5 -22.34 6.45 31.42
C GLU A 5 -21.26 7.50 31.16
N VAL A 6 -21.58 8.48 30.35
CA VAL A 6 -20.73 9.65 30.04
C VAL A 6 -21.41 10.90 30.60
N ARG A 7 -20.66 11.73 31.33
CA ARG A 7 -21.18 12.99 31.88
C ARG A 7 -20.21 14.13 31.60
N GLY A 8 -20.72 15.18 31.01
CA GLY A 8 -19.98 16.42 30.79
C GLY A 8 -18.83 16.31 29.79
N ALA A 9 -19.03 15.65 28.64
CA ALA A 9 -18.00 15.57 27.61
C ALA A 9 -17.93 16.84 26.78
N ARG A 10 -16.71 17.45 26.74
CA ARG A 10 -16.42 18.73 26.08
C ARG A 10 -15.24 18.66 25.12
N THR A 11 -14.83 17.45 24.75
CA THR A 11 -13.71 17.24 23.83
C THR A 11 -13.98 17.87 22.47
N HIS A 12 -13.07 18.71 21.99
CA HIS A 12 -13.18 19.46 20.73
C HIS A 12 -14.44 20.33 20.64
N ASN A 13 -15.39 19.96 19.78
CA ASN A 13 -16.63 20.71 19.55
C ASN A 13 -17.82 20.18 20.36
N LEU A 14 -17.66 19.17 21.22
CA LEU A 14 -18.72 18.66 22.06
C LEU A 14 -19.16 19.70 23.10
N LYS A 15 -20.48 19.88 23.28
CA LYS A 15 -21.07 20.91 24.11
C LYS A 15 -21.62 20.34 25.42
N ASP A 16 -20.71 19.91 26.31
CA ASP A 16 -21.05 19.41 27.65
C ASP A 16 -22.11 18.27 27.63
N ILE A 17 -21.89 17.30 26.73
CA ILE A 17 -22.85 16.23 26.49
C ILE A 17 -22.78 15.16 27.57
N SER A 18 -23.99 14.67 27.94
CA SER A 18 -24.15 13.55 28.85
C SER A 18 -25.06 12.51 28.22
N LEU A 19 -24.62 11.22 28.23
CA LEU A 19 -25.39 10.13 27.60
C LEU A 19 -25.14 8.79 28.27
N THR A 20 -26.05 7.86 28.03
CA THR A 20 -25.97 6.48 28.48
C THR A 20 -25.98 5.54 27.28
N ILE A 21 -24.92 4.76 27.13
CA ILE A 21 -24.73 3.82 26.02
C ILE A 21 -24.90 2.39 26.56
N PRO A 22 -25.78 1.57 25.98
CA PRO A 22 -25.93 0.17 26.41
C PRO A 22 -24.70 -0.64 26.02
N ARG A 23 -24.25 -1.52 26.92
CA ARG A 23 -23.15 -2.48 26.65
C ARG A 23 -23.69 -3.71 25.92
N ASP A 24 -22.75 -4.45 25.29
CA ASP A 24 -23.03 -5.68 24.55
C ASP A 24 -24.09 -5.46 23.44
N LYS A 25 -24.00 -4.30 22.78
CA LYS A 25 -24.88 -3.84 21.72
C LYS A 25 -24.10 -3.26 20.56
N LEU A 26 -24.73 -3.28 19.37
CA LEU A 26 -24.29 -2.52 18.22
C LEU A 26 -24.81 -1.10 18.31
N VAL A 27 -23.92 -0.15 18.56
CA VAL A 27 -24.22 1.26 18.73
C VAL A 27 -23.70 2.03 17.53
N VAL A 28 -24.58 2.77 16.84
CA VAL A 28 -24.20 3.62 15.72
C VAL A 28 -24.23 5.08 16.14
N ILE A 29 -23.11 5.79 15.94
CA ILE A 29 -23.00 7.24 16.11
C ILE A 29 -23.08 7.88 14.73
N THR A 30 -24.11 8.68 14.49
CA THR A 30 -24.40 9.32 13.20
C THR A 30 -24.54 10.84 13.34
N GLY A 31 -24.70 11.53 12.21
CA GLY A 31 -24.84 13.00 12.15
C GLY A 31 -24.00 13.61 11.03
N LEU A 32 -24.10 14.91 10.83
CA LEU A 32 -23.39 15.63 9.76
C LEU A 32 -21.85 15.48 9.86
N SER A 33 -21.15 15.64 8.73
CA SER A 33 -19.69 15.73 8.74
C SER A 33 -19.24 16.90 9.61
N GLY A 34 -18.25 16.64 10.52
CA GLY A 34 -17.80 17.64 11.48
C GLY A 34 -18.76 17.92 12.66
N SER A 35 -19.80 17.12 12.89
CA SER A 35 -20.74 17.34 14.01
C SER A 35 -20.18 16.94 15.38
N GLY A 36 -19.07 16.18 15.45
CA GLY A 36 -18.46 15.73 16.73
C GLY A 36 -18.51 14.23 16.95
N LYS A 37 -18.91 13.42 15.96
CA LYS A 37 -19.00 11.96 16.06
C LYS A 37 -17.70 11.32 16.48
N SER A 38 -16.62 11.62 15.77
CA SER A 38 -15.28 11.09 16.06
C SER A 38 -14.75 11.60 17.39
N SER A 39 -15.08 12.85 17.77
CA SER A 39 -14.74 13.41 19.09
C SER A 39 -15.37 12.63 20.23
N LEU A 40 -16.61 12.15 20.07
CA LEU A 40 -17.24 11.29 21.05
C LEU A 40 -16.67 9.87 21.02
N ALA A 41 -16.60 9.24 19.85
CA ALA A 41 -16.23 7.83 19.69
C ALA A 41 -14.74 7.58 20.02
N PHE A 42 -13.84 8.35 19.41
CA PHE A 42 -12.40 8.14 19.49
C PHE A 42 -11.72 9.00 20.55
N ASP A 43 -11.93 10.31 20.49
CA ASP A 43 -11.23 11.24 21.39
C ASP A 43 -11.79 11.28 22.82
N THR A 44 -12.97 10.68 23.04
CA THR A 44 -13.59 10.57 24.38
C THR A 44 -13.68 9.12 24.86
N LEU A 45 -14.51 8.28 24.22
CA LEU A 45 -14.77 6.91 24.70
C LEU A 45 -13.55 5.99 24.56
N TYR A 46 -12.96 5.93 23.34
CA TYR A 46 -11.79 5.10 23.11
C TYR A 46 -10.58 5.60 23.89
N ALA A 47 -10.31 6.92 23.81
CA ALA A 47 -9.16 7.52 24.49
C ALA A 47 -9.16 7.25 25.99
N GLU A 48 -10.32 7.41 26.68
CA GLU A 48 -10.42 7.13 28.11
C GLU A 48 -10.36 5.62 28.41
N GLY A 49 -10.97 4.77 27.57
CA GLY A 49 -10.89 3.31 27.72
C GLY A 49 -9.45 2.81 27.60
N GLN A 50 -8.72 3.28 26.58
CA GLN A 50 -7.33 2.95 26.36
C GLN A 50 -6.42 3.51 27.48
N ARG A 51 -6.63 4.75 27.89
CA ARG A 51 -5.87 5.38 28.98
C ARG A 51 -5.97 4.57 30.27
N ARG A 52 -7.17 4.20 30.70
CA ARG A 52 -7.40 3.38 31.91
C ARG A 52 -6.76 2.00 31.80
N TYR A 53 -6.83 1.38 30.62
CA TYR A 53 -6.18 0.11 30.37
C TYR A 53 -4.66 0.22 30.51
N VAL A 54 -4.04 1.23 29.87
CA VAL A 54 -2.60 1.47 29.95
C VAL A 54 -2.16 1.82 31.38
N GLU A 55 -2.94 2.58 32.12
CA GLU A 55 -2.66 2.90 33.55
C GLU A 55 -2.70 1.64 34.45
N SER A 56 -3.48 0.64 34.10
CA SER A 56 -3.54 -0.64 34.84
C SER A 56 -2.31 -1.52 34.61
N LEU A 57 -1.49 -1.24 33.60
CA LEU A 57 -0.29 -2.00 33.27
C LEU A 57 0.88 -1.65 34.20
N SER A 58 1.88 -2.53 34.24
CA SER A 58 3.12 -2.29 35.00
C SER A 58 3.85 -1.02 34.52
N ALA A 59 4.65 -0.38 35.41
CA ALA A 59 5.43 0.79 35.05
C ALA A 59 6.39 0.55 33.87
N TYR A 60 6.91 -0.66 33.73
CA TYR A 60 7.76 -1.07 32.62
C TYR A 60 6.99 -1.10 31.30
N ALA A 61 5.81 -1.72 31.27
CA ALA A 61 4.99 -1.76 30.05
C ALA A 61 4.52 -0.37 29.60
N ARG A 62 4.23 0.53 30.56
CA ARG A 62 3.83 1.92 30.24
C ARG A 62 4.92 2.75 29.56
N GLN A 63 6.20 2.41 29.71
CA GLN A 63 7.31 3.13 29.03
C GLN A 63 7.29 2.91 27.52
N PHE A 64 6.68 1.84 27.04
CA PHE A 64 6.61 1.49 25.60
C PHE A 64 5.28 1.90 24.95
N LEU A 65 4.33 2.38 25.72
CA LEU A 65 3.00 2.76 25.25
C LEU A 65 2.83 4.28 25.38
N SER A 66 2.42 4.93 24.32
CA SER A 66 2.06 6.34 24.35
C SER A 66 0.82 6.52 25.22
N LEU A 67 0.94 7.34 26.26
CA LEU A 67 -0.20 7.77 27.05
C LEU A 67 -1.07 8.68 26.18
N MET A 68 -2.33 8.33 26.02
CA MET A 68 -3.32 9.20 25.41
C MET A 68 -3.60 10.39 26.34
N GLU A 69 -3.82 11.57 25.77
CA GLU A 69 -4.26 12.72 26.54
C GLU A 69 -5.60 12.42 27.21
N LYS A 70 -5.75 12.89 28.44
CA LYS A 70 -7.02 12.74 29.15
C LYS A 70 -8.10 13.55 28.44
N PRO A 71 -9.21 12.93 28.00
CA PRO A 71 -10.29 13.68 27.38
C PRO A 71 -10.93 14.66 28.35
N ASP A 72 -11.44 15.77 27.82
CA ASP A 72 -12.19 16.74 28.60
C ASP A 72 -13.61 16.23 28.88
N VAL A 73 -13.74 15.52 30.00
CA VAL A 73 -14.97 14.90 30.45
C VAL A 73 -15.01 14.88 31.96
N ASP A 74 -16.17 15.14 32.55
CA ASP A 74 -16.32 15.14 34.00
C ASP A 74 -16.21 13.70 34.55
N HIS A 75 -16.94 12.78 33.95
CA HIS A 75 -16.96 11.40 34.42
C HIS A 75 -17.37 10.40 33.33
N ILE A 76 -16.73 9.23 33.29
CA ILE A 76 -17.13 8.09 32.46
C ILE A 76 -17.07 6.82 33.32
N GLU A 77 -18.15 6.05 33.32
CA GLU A 77 -18.24 4.73 33.97
C GLU A 77 -18.58 3.62 32.97
N GLY A 78 -18.31 2.38 33.35
CA GLY A 78 -18.74 1.19 32.62
C GLY A 78 -17.92 0.86 31.37
N LEU A 79 -16.78 1.52 31.14
CA LEU A 79 -15.88 1.22 30.00
C LEU A 79 -15.27 -0.17 30.13
N SER A 80 -15.24 -0.90 29.03
CA SER A 80 -14.44 -2.10 28.81
C SER A 80 -13.09 -1.74 28.19
N PRO A 81 -12.09 -2.66 28.17
CA PRO A 81 -10.91 -2.49 27.32
C PRO A 81 -11.34 -2.15 25.90
N ALA A 82 -10.73 -1.11 25.33
CA ALA A 82 -11.16 -0.55 24.05
C ALA A 82 -10.17 -0.88 22.93
N ILE A 83 -10.69 -1.21 21.75
CA ILE A 83 -9.94 -1.43 20.52
C ILE A 83 -10.46 -0.47 19.46
N SER A 84 -9.56 0.33 18.88
CA SER A 84 -9.88 1.25 17.80
C SER A 84 -9.52 0.66 16.45
N ILE A 85 -10.43 0.81 15.48
CA ILE A 85 -10.21 0.41 14.10
C ILE A 85 -10.48 1.64 13.20
N GLU A 86 -9.45 2.48 13.10
CA GLU A 86 -9.50 3.73 12.31
C GLU A 86 -9.05 3.50 10.87
N GLN A 87 -9.44 4.42 9.98
CA GLN A 87 -8.98 4.43 8.59
C GLN A 87 -7.53 4.88 8.42
N LYS A 88 -6.96 5.60 9.40
CA LYS A 88 -5.65 6.21 9.28
C LYS A 88 -4.52 5.19 9.22
N SER A 89 -3.61 5.46 8.31
CA SER A 89 -2.30 4.86 8.09
C SER A 89 -2.23 3.34 7.89
N THR A 90 -2.14 2.95 6.65
CA THR A 90 -1.45 1.73 6.25
C THR A 90 0.00 1.80 6.72
N SER A 91 0.55 0.69 7.15
CA SER A 91 1.98 0.58 7.43
C SER A 91 2.79 1.01 6.20
N HIS A 92 3.67 1.98 6.35
CA HIS A 92 4.58 2.38 5.28
C HIS A 92 5.78 1.43 5.13
N ASN A 93 5.81 0.34 5.91
CA ASN A 93 6.85 -0.65 5.80
C ASN A 93 6.65 -1.49 4.51
N PRO A 94 7.57 -1.43 3.53
CA PRO A 94 7.43 -2.14 2.27
C PRO A 94 7.48 -3.67 2.42
N ARG A 95 7.88 -4.17 3.59
CA ARG A 95 7.89 -5.60 3.92
C ARG A 95 6.57 -6.09 4.51
N SER A 96 5.66 -5.18 4.89
CA SER A 96 4.33 -5.59 5.38
C SER A 96 3.43 -6.00 4.22
N THR A 97 2.80 -7.16 4.35
CA THR A 97 1.82 -7.69 3.38
C THR A 97 0.51 -8.02 4.08
N VAL A 98 -0.55 -8.26 3.31
CA VAL A 98 -1.83 -8.74 3.84
C VAL A 98 -1.60 -9.97 4.72
N GLY A 99 -0.85 -10.96 4.22
CA GLY A 99 -0.56 -12.19 4.95
C GLY A 99 0.18 -11.98 6.27
N THR A 100 1.10 -11.00 6.34
CA THR A 100 1.84 -10.71 7.60
C THR A 100 1.02 -9.92 8.61
N ILE A 101 0.16 -9.00 8.15
CA ILE A 101 -0.71 -8.22 9.05
C ILE A 101 -1.80 -9.10 9.67
N THR A 102 -2.29 -10.08 8.92
CA THR A 102 -3.32 -11.04 9.37
C THR A 102 -2.75 -12.24 10.12
N GLU A 103 -1.43 -12.31 10.27
CA GLU A 103 -0.69 -13.45 10.84
C GLU A 103 -0.87 -14.77 10.06
N ILE A 104 -1.66 -14.79 8.99
CA ILE A 104 -1.86 -15.98 8.14
C ILE A 104 -0.53 -16.48 7.60
N TYR A 105 0.36 -15.57 7.23
CA TYR A 105 1.69 -15.92 6.71
C TYR A 105 2.55 -16.66 7.75
N ASP A 106 2.37 -16.41 9.04
CA ASP A 106 3.08 -17.11 10.10
C ASP A 106 2.63 -18.58 10.22
N TYR A 107 1.32 -18.81 10.09
CA TYR A 107 0.78 -20.17 10.01
C TYR A 107 1.20 -20.88 8.73
N LEU A 108 1.25 -20.19 7.60
CA LEU A 108 1.74 -20.75 6.34
C LEU A 108 3.21 -21.17 6.43
N ARG A 109 4.07 -20.33 7.01
CA ARG A 109 5.48 -20.68 7.26
C ARG A 109 5.62 -21.93 8.12
N LEU A 110 4.79 -22.03 9.17
CA LEU A 110 4.77 -23.19 10.04
C LEU A 110 4.27 -24.45 9.30
N LEU A 111 3.21 -24.31 8.51
CA LEU A 111 2.66 -25.40 7.71
C LEU A 111 3.70 -25.96 6.73
N TYR A 112 4.32 -25.08 5.92
CA TYR A 112 5.34 -25.48 4.95
C TYR A 112 6.59 -26.08 5.59
N ALA A 113 7.00 -25.59 6.76
CA ALA A 113 8.11 -26.16 7.50
C ALA A 113 7.82 -27.56 8.08
N ARG A 114 6.56 -27.87 8.44
CA ARG A 114 6.21 -29.12 9.12
C ARG A 114 5.72 -30.23 8.18
N VAL A 115 5.00 -29.87 7.11
CA VAL A 115 4.41 -30.88 6.20
C VAL A 115 4.86 -30.71 4.75
N GLY A 116 5.58 -29.64 4.44
CA GLY A 116 6.08 -29.37 3.10
C GLY A 116 7.04 -30.42 2.59
N GLU A 117 7.06 -30.60 1.28
CA GLU A 117 7.92 -31.51 0.55
C GLU A 117 8.97 -30.71 -0.22
N PRO A 118 10.24 -30.71 0.21
CA PRO A 118 11.32 -30.05 -0.51
C PRO A 118 11.64 -30.80 -1.79
N ARG A 119 11.85 -30.05 -2.89
CA ARG A 119 12.22 -30.62 -4.20
C ARG A 119 13.47 -29.96 -4.76
N CYS A 120 14.22 -30.69 -5.52
CA CYS A 120 15.38 -30.15 -6.24
C CYS A 120 14.92 -29.12 -7.28
N HIS A 121 15.51 -27.93 -7.30
CA HIS A 121 15.14 -26.85 -8.23
C HIS A 121 15.45 -27.21 -9.71
N VAL A 122 16.44 -28.08 -9.97
CA VAL A 122 16.81 -28.54 -11.32
C VAL A 122 16.01 -29.75 -11.74
N HIS A 123 16.08 -30.84 -10.94
CA HIS A 123 15.53 -32.16 -11.31
C HIS A 123 14.09 -32.37 -10.87
N LYS A 124 13.53 -31.49 -10.02
CA LYS A 124 12.15 -31.55 -9.49
C LYS A 124 11.83 -32.78 -8.63
N HIS A 125 12.81 -33.65 -8.36
CA HIS A 125 12.61 -34.80 -7.46
C HIS A 125 12.47 -34.37 -6.01
N PRO A 126 11.65 -35.07 -5.22
CA PRO A 126 11.58 -34.86 -3.77
C PRO A 126 12.95 -35.09 -3.13
N LEU A 127 13.31 -34.22 -2.22
CA LEU A 127 14.51 -34.34 -1.40
C LEU A 127 14.11 -35.02 -0.08
N ALA A 128 14.74 -36.14 0.24
CA ALA A 128 14.46 -36.88 1.46
C ALA A 128 15.71 -36.94 2.34
N ALA A 129 15.57 -36.61 3.61
CA ALA A 129 16.59 -36.90 4.61
C ALA A 129 16.41 -38.36 5.06
N GLN A 130 17.53 -39.12 5.13
CA GLN A 130 17.53 -40.49 5.59
C GLN A 130 18.28 -40.59 6.92
N THR A 131 17.77 -41.37 7.84
CA THR A 131 18.52 -41.70 9.08
C THR A 131 19.65 -42.69 8.75
N VAL A 132 20.70 -42.68 9.55
CA VAL A 132 21.79 -43.69 9.42
C VAL A 132 21.21 -45.09 9.42
N SER A 133 20.25 -45.37 10.29
CA SER A 133 19.60 -46.69 10.32
C SER A 133 18.90 -47.05 8.99
N GLN A 134 18.20 -46.14 8.37
CA GLN A 134 17.59 -46.36 7.08
C GLN A 134 18.60 -46.56 5.95
N MET A 135 19.74 -45.87 6.00
CA MET A 135 20.84 -46.07 5.05
C MET A 135 21.46 -47.45 5.19
N VAL A 136 21.70 -47.88 6.43
CA VAL A 136 22.21 -49.19 6.78
C VAL A 136 21.26 -50.30 6.33
N ASP A 137 19.94 -50.15 6.63
CA ASP A 137 18.93 -51.13 6.24
C ASP A 137 18.87 -51.31 4.71
N LYS A 138 19.00 -50.25 3.95
CA LYS A 138 19.04 -50.31 2.47
C LYS A 138 20.26 -51.03 1.94
N VAL A 139 21.42 -50.82 2.57
CA VAL A 139 22.65 -51.54 2.17
C VAL A 139 22.57 -53.02 2.57
N LEU A 140 22.04 -53.32 3.75
CA LEU A 140 21.86 -54.70 4.23
C LEU A 140 20.77 -55.47 3.43
N ALA A 141 19.85 -54.79 2.77
CA ALA A 141 18.87 -55.39 1.88
C ALA A 141 19.43 -55.82 0.53
N LEU A 142 20.68 -55.51 0.21
CA LEU A 142 21.40 -56.00 -0.94
C LEU A 142 21.70 -57.53 -0.77
N GLU A 143 21.98 -58.22 -1.90
CA GLU A 143 22.33 -59.63 -1.85
C GLU A 143 23.53 -59.91 -0.97
N GLU A 144 23.47 -60.91 -0.15
CA GLU A 144 24.53 -61.33 0.72
C GLU A 144 25.82 -61.70 -0.08
N GLY A 145 26.90 -61.12 0.29
CA GLY A 145 28.17 -61.31 -0.46
C GLY A 145 28.55 -60.15 -1.39
N THR A 146 27.63 -59.24 -1.69
CA THR A 146 27.89 -58.03 -2.50
C THR A 146 29.02 -57.23 -1.89
N LYS A 147 30.04 -56.87 -2.70
CA LYS A 147 31.13 -56.01 -2.24
C LYS A 147 30.83 -54.56 -2.56
N VAL A 148 30.76 -53.74 -1.50
CA VAL A 148 30.43 -52.33 -1.59
C VAL A 148 31.56 -51.45 -1.06
N MET A 149 31.70 -50.24 -1.58
CA MET A 149 32.61 -49.22 -1.16
C MET A 149 31.83 -48.01 -0.74
N LEU A 150 32.00 -47.57 0.52
CA LEU A 150 31.38 -46.40 1.05
C LEU A 150 32.28 -45.19 0.79
N LEU A 151 31.71 -44.21 0.11
CA LEU A 151 32.41 -43.03 -0.41
C LEU A 151 31.86 -41.76 0.20
N ALA A 152 32.77 -40.87 0.60
CA ALA A 152 32.49 -39.52 1.05
C ALA A 152 32.79 -38.52 -0.06
N PRO A 153 31.81 -37.93 -0.76
CA PRO A 153 32.04 -36.95 -1.81
C PRO A 153 32.43 -35.58 -1.22
N VAL A 154 33.72 -35.36 -1.00
CA VAL A 154 34.27 -34.12 -0.39
C VAL A 154 34.45 -32.99 -1.39
N LEU A 155 34.52 -33.28 -2.68
CA LEU A 155 34.60 -32.29 -3.74
C LEU A 155 33.83 -32.79 -4.97
N GLN A 156 32.96 -31.97 -5.51
CA GLN A 156 32.20 -32.32 -6.71
C GLN A 156 32.34 -31.25 -7.81
N ASN A 157 32.86 -31.65 -8.96
CA ASN A 157 32.86 -30.86 -10.21
C ASN A 157 33.46 -29.44 -10.04
N ARG A 158 34.56 -29.28 -9.29
CA ARG A 158 35.24 -28.01 -9.05
C ARG A 158 36.60 -27.98 -9.71
N LYS A 159 37.02 -26.82 -10.26
CA LYS A 159 38.34 -26.58 -10.85
C LYS A 159 39.36 -26.37 -9.76
N GLY A 160 40.57 -26.86 -9.98
CA GLY A 160 41.72 -26.64 -9.09
C GLY A 160 42.58 -27.87 -8.92
N GLU A 161 43.81 -27.69 -8.44
CA GLU A 161 44.77 -28.78 -8.15
C GLU A 161 44.46 -29.51 -6.83
N HIS A 162 43.69 -28.90 -5.92
CA HIS A 162 43.18 -29.43 -4.65
C HIS A 162 44.24 -30.14 -3.74
N VAL A 163 45.52 -29.82 -3.92
CA VAL A 163 46.65 -30.45 -3.18
C VAL A 163 46.43 -30.38 -1.67
N LYS A 164 46.09 -29.18 -1.12
CA LYS A 164 45.84 -29.01 0.32
C LYS A 164 44.70 -29.88 0.84
N LEU A 165 43.67 -30.13 0.03
CA LEU A 165 42.53 -30.99 0.42
C LEU A 165 43.02 -32.44 0.53
N LEU A 166 43.77 -32.93 -0.46
CA LEU A 166 44.32 -34.30 -0.48
C LEU A 166 45.27 -34.52 0.69
N ASP A 167 46.18 -33.56 0.97
CA ASP A 167 47.09 -33.61 2.11
C ASP A 167 46.33 -33.67 3.46
N ASN A 168 45.27 -32.87 3.61
CA ASN A 168 44.47 -32.86 4.81
C ASN A 168 43.73 -34.20 5.01
N LEU A 169 43.21 -34.80 3.94
CA LEU A 169 42.56 -36.11 4.00
C LEU A 169 43.51 -37.23 4.38
N ALA A 170 44.74 -37.21 3.83
CA ALA A 170 45.81 -38.13 4.22
C ALA A 170 46.21 -37.94 5.71
N ALA A 171 46.32 -36.67 6.18
CA ALA A 171 46.63 -36.36 7.57
C ALA A 171 45.54 -36.82 8.55
N GLN A 172 44.28 -36.89 8.13
CA GLN A 172 43.15 -37.41 8.90
C GLN A 172 43.12 -38.96 8.95
N GLY A 173 44.05 -39.63 8.28
CA GLY A 173 44.21 -41.08 8.30
C GLY A 173 43.45 -41.84 7.20
N PHE A 174 42.88 -41.16 6.22
CA PHE A 174 42.28 -41.85 5.06
C PHE A 174 43.38 -42.31 4.11
N ILE A 175 43.22 -43.56 3.64
CA ILE A 175 44.22 -44.22 2.81
C ILE A 175 43.98 -44.03 1.33
N ARG A 176 42.72 -43.97 0.93
CA ARG A 176 42.30 -43.96 -0.49
C ARG A 176 41.22 -42.93 -0.78
N ALA A 177 41.27 -42.41 -1.98
CA ALA A 177 40.21 -41.59 -2.56
C ALA A 177 39.88 -42.09 -3.99
N ARG A 178 38.63 -41.87 -4.42
CA ARG A 178 38.24 -41.99 -5.81
C ARG A 178 38.32 -40.58 -6.41
N ILE A 179 39.16 -40.39 -7.38
CA ILE A 179 39.36 -39.11 -8.07
C ILE A 179 38.96 -39.29 -9.53
N ASP A 180 37.97 -38.52 -9.99
CA ASP A 180 37.41 -38.57 -11.34
C ASP A 180 37.03 -39.99 -11.79
N GLY A 181 36.55 -40.83 -10.84
CA GLY A 181 36.13 -42.21 -11.06
C GLY A 181 37.20 -43.26 -10.78
N GLU A 182 38.47 -42.92 -10.68
CA GLU A 182 39.58 -43.84 -10.42
C GLU A 182 39.96 -43.86 -8.94
N VAL A 183 40.12 -45.05 -8.35
CA VAL A 183 40.57 -45.18 -6.96
C VAL A 183 42.08 -45.11 -6.87
N CYS A 184 42.61 -44.13 -6.15
CA CYS A 184 44.04 -43.90 -5.93
C CYS A 184 44.41 -43.91 -4.44
N ASP A 185 45.70 -44.11 -4.14
CA ASP A 185 46.21 -44.00 -2.78
C ASP A 185 46.52 -42.54 -2.46
N LEU A 186 46.10 -42.09 -1.25
CA LEU A 186 46.35 -40.72 -0.80
C LEU A 186 47.76 -40.44 -0.35
N SER A 187 48.61 -41.51 -0.21
CA SER A 187 50.05 -41.34 0.02
C SER A 187 50.83 -40.89 -1.23
N ASP A 188 50.29 -41.15 -2.44
CA ASP A 188 50.85 -40.69 -3.72
C ASP A 188 49.69 -40.33 -4.66
N PRO A 189 49.02 -39.20 -4.42
CA PRO A 189 47.85 -38.80 -5.19
C PRO A 189 48.24 -38.27 -6.58
N PRO A 190 47.41 -38.48 -7.63
CA PRO A 190 47.69 -37.97 -8.95
C PRO A 190 47.72 -36.44 -8.97
N THR A 191 48.54 -35.84 -9.79
CA THR A 191 48.58 -34.41 -10.00
C THR A 191 47.34 -33.95 -10.78
N LEU A 192 46.54 -33.07 -10.19
CA LEU A 192 45.30 -32.60 -10.79
C LEU A 192 45.53 -31.33 -11.61
N GLU A 193 44.81 -31.17 -12.70
CA GLU A 193 44.94 -30.04 -13.60
C GLU A 193 44.12 -28.81 -13.10
N LEU A 194 44.78 -27.65 -12.96
CA LEU A 194 44.19 -26.40 -12.41
C LEU A 194 42.91 -25.93 -13.13
N HIS A 195 42.81 -26.19 -14.42
CA HIS A 195 41.71 -25.70 -15.27
C HIS A 195 40.61 -26.74 -15.53
N LYS A 196 40.83 -27.99 -15.15
CA LYS A 196 39.83 -29.07 -15.22
C LYS A 196 38.98 -29.08 -13.95
N LYS A 197 37.76 -29.60 -14.10
CA LYS A 197 36.86 -29.85 -12.99
C LYS A 197 37.08 -31.28 -12.48
N HIS A 198 37.32 -31.39 -11.18
CA HIS A 198 37.58 -32.67 -10.52
C HIS A 198 36.49 -33.00 -9.51
N THR A 199 36.29 -34.31 -9.34
CA THR A 199 35.42 -34.88 -8.29
C THR A 199 36.31 -35.78 -7.43
N ILE A 200 36.32 -35.51 -6.09
CA ILE A 200 37.10 -36.25 -5.12
C ILE A 200 36.16 -36.85 -4.08
N GLU A 201 36.23 -38.15 -3.94
CA GLU A 201 35.44 -38.94 -2.98
C GLU A 201 36.37 -39.78 -2.12
N VAL A 202 36.32 -39.62 -0.82
CA VAL A 202 37.13 -40.40 0.12
C VAL A 202 36.55 -41.79 0.29
N VAL A 203 37.37 -42.81 0.16
CA VAL A 203 36.97 -44.19 0.47
C VAL A 203 37.01 -44.36 1.98
N VAL A 204 35.85 -44.33 2.64
CA VAL A 204 35.73 -44.46 4.09
C VAL A 204 35.84 -45.93 4.49
N ASP A 205 35.10 -46.83 3.80
CA ASP A 205 35.15 -48.24 4.11
C ASP A 205 34.90 -49.09 2.84
N ARG A 206 35.37 -50.38 2.88
CA ARG A 206 35.11 -51.41 1.88
C ARG A 206 34.57 -52.62 2.60
N LEU A 207 33.32 -52.96 2.27
CA LEU A 207 32.55 -53.95 3.01
C LEU A 207 32.02 -55.03 2.07
N LYS A 208 31.82 -56.20 2.64
CA LYS A 208 31.03 -57.26 2.01
C LYS A 208 29.71 -57.37 2.77
N VAL A 209 28.62 -57.23 2.11
CA VAL A 209 27.25 -57.29 2.70
C VAL A 209 27.04 -58.62 3.40
N ARG A 210 26.83 -58.55 4.71
CA ARG A 210 26.54 -59.65 5.62
C ARG A 210 25.71 -59.14 6.82
N PRO A 211 24.88 -59.93 7.47
CA PRO A 211 24.08 -59.48 8.59
C PRO A 211 24.89 -58.96 9.81
N ASP A 212 26.11 -59.43 9.97
CA ASP A 212 27.00 -59.14 11.11
C ASP A 212 27.73 -57.78 11.00
N ILE A 213 27.60 -57.05 9.89
CA ILE A 213 28.34 -55.77 9.69
C ILE A 213 27.54 -54.54 10.08
N GLN A 214 26.32 -54.67 10.60
CA GLN A 214 25.41 -53.58 10.89
C GLN A 214 26.08 -52.44 11.71
N LEU A 215 26.77 -52.77 12.81
CA LEU A 215 27.43 -51.77 13.68
C LEU A 215 28.54 -51.05 12.90
N ARG A 216 29.43 -51.78 12.25
CA ARG A 216 30.52 -51.23 11.47
C ARG A 216 30.05 -50.35 10.33
N LEU A 217 28.96 -50.77 9.64
CA LEU A 217 28.36 -50.01 8.56
C LEU A 217 27.76 -48.69 9.09
N SER A 218 27.14 -48.71 10.28
CA SER A 218 26.59 -47.51 10.95
C SER A 218 27.72 -46.49 11.25
N GLU A 219 28.81 -46.95 11.87
CA GLU A 219 29.98 -46.11 12.20
C GLU A 219 30.63 -45.53 10.93
N SER A 220 30.71 -46.33 9.87
CA SER A 220 31.23 -45.89 8.59
C SER A 220 30.34 -44.84 7.92
N PHE A 221 28.98 -44.99 8.01
CA PHE A 221 28.08 -43.96 7.57
C PHE A 221 28.20 -42.68 8.38
N GLU A 222 28.25 -42.75 9.70
CA GLU A 222 28.45 -41.58 10.57
C GLU A 222 29.72 -40.81 10.19
N THR A 223 30.83 -41.52 10.00
CA THR A 223 32.11 -40.95 9.55
C THR A 223 31.99 -40.28 8.17
N THR A 224 31.30 -40.94 7.23
CA THR A 224 31.10 -40.44 5.88
C THR A 224 30.26 -39.17 5.88
N LEU A 225 29.16 -39.17 6.62
CA LEU A 225 28.24 -38.03 6.72
C LEU A 225 28.88 -36.82 7.41
N ALA A 226 29.77 -37.09 8.41
CA ALA A 226 30.49 -36.02 9.08
C ALA A 226 31.51 -35.32 8.14
N LEU A 227 32.14 -36.07 7.25
CA LEU A 227 33.12 -35.54 6.27
C LEU A 227 32.47 -34.69 5.18
N THR A 228 31.25 -34.98 4.82
CA THR A 228 30.57 -34.45 3.62
C THR A 228 29.43 -33.50 3.94
N ALA A 229 29.26 -33.08 5.19
CA ALA A 229 28.10 -32.35 5.65
C ALA A 229 26.74 -33.07 5.29
N GLY A 230 26.74 -34.39 5.38
CA GLY A 230 25.49 -35.19 5.34
C GLY A 230 25.23 -35.99 4.06
N THR A 231 26.18 -36.19 3.17
CA THR A 231 26.01 -37.06 1.98
C THR A 231 26.93 -38.26 2.01
N ALA A 232 26.49 -39.39 1.44
CA ALA A 232 27.27 -40.64 1.31
C ALA A 232 26.89 -41.38 0.03
N ASN A 233 27.89 -41.94 -0.67
CA ASN A 233 27.70 -42.76 -1.85
C ASN A 233 28.15 -44.19 -1.55
N VAL A 234 27.41 -45.17 -2.06
CA VAL A 234 27.77 -46.59 -2.01
C VAL A 234 27.96 -47.11 -3.42
N ALA A 235 29.20 -47.39 -3.78
CA ALA A 235 29.59 -47.95 -5.08
C ALA A 235 29.77 -49.47 -5.00
N PHE A 236 29.44 -50.17 -6.10
CA PHE A 236 29.59 -51.60 -6.23
C PHE A 236 30.97 -51.94 -6.78
N MET A 237 31.76 -52.73 -6.02
CA MET A 237 33.15 -52.98 -6.38
C MET A 237 33.33 -53.99 -7.52
N ASP A 238 32.44 -54.94 -7.62
CA ASP A 238 32.43 -56.00 -8.64
C ASP A 238 31.58 -55.66 -9.88
N GLU A 239 30.78 -54.59 -9.83
CA GLU A 239 29.88 -54.15 -10.88
C GLU A 239 29.98 -52.61 -11.08
N PRO A 240 31.09 -52.12 -11.69
CA PRO A 240 31.33 -50.64 -11.76
C PRO A 240 30.31 -49.90 -12.64
N GLU A 241 29.58 -50.60 -13.51
CA GLU A 241 28.50 -50.04 -14.37
C GLU A 241 27.17 -49.95 -13.63
N ARG A 242 27.03 -50.56 -12.45
CA ARG A 242 25.82 -50.50 -11.66
C ARG A 242 25.64 -49.13 -11.00
N GLU A 243 24.44 -48.61 -11.09
CA GLU A 243 24.08 -47.31 -10.48
C GLU A 243 24.38 -47.32 -8.98
N GLU A 244 25.13 -46.34 -8.53
CA GLU A 244 25.53 -46.17 -7.13
C GLU A 244 24.32 -45.83 -6.28
N LEU A 245 24.33 -46.28 -5.02
CA LEU A 245 23.30 -45.86 -4.05
C LEU A 245 23.77 -44.55 -3.40
N LEU A 246 22.97 -43.52 -3.60
CA LEU A 246 23.19 -42.20 -3.06
C LEU A 246 22.34 -42.01 -1.79
N PHE A 247 22.99 -41.60 -0.71
CA PHE A 247 22.35 -41.37 0.57
C PHE A 247 22.56 -39.94 1.04
N SER A 248 21.62 -39.42 1.75
CA SER A 248 21.73 -38.10 2.35
C SER A 248 21.03 -38.06 3.71
N ALA A 249 21.73 -37.60 4.72
CA ALA A 249 21.19 -37.23 6.01
C ALA A 249 20.46 -35.87 6.00
N ASN A 250 20.74 -35.07 4.98
CA ASN A 250 20.11 -33.79 4.71
C ASN A 250 19.17 -33.91 3.51
N PHE A 251 18.32 -32.92 3.29
CA PHE A 251 17.49 -32.81 2.09
C PHE A 251 18.37 -32.53 0.86
N ALA A 252 19.00 -33.56 0.28
CA ALA A 252 19.91 -33.41 -0.85
C ALA A 252 19.44 -34.15 -2.09
N CYS A 253 19.78 -33.57 -3.26
CA CYS A 253 19.54 -34.17 -4.56
C CYS A 253 20.67 -35.12 -4.93
N ALA A 254 20.33 -36.37 -5.18
CA ALA A 254 21.29 -37.39 -5.57
C ALA A 254 22.00 -37.08 -6.92
N HIS A 255 21.36 -36.34 -7.85
CA HIS A 255 21.88 -36.10 -9.19
C HIS A 255 22.80 -34.87 -9.32
N CYS A 256 22.54 -33.78 -8.56
CA CYS A 256 23.31 -32.53 -8.70
C CYS A 256 24.00 -32.07 -7.41
N GLY A 257 23.86 -32.83 -6.32
CA GLY A 257 24.46 -32.46 -5.04
C GLY A 257 23.80 -31.23 -4.37
N TYR A 258 22.71 -30.68 -4.95
CA TYR A 258 21.96 -29.61 -4.31
C TYR A 258 21.39 -30.09 -2.99
N SER A 259 21.74 -29.41 -1.91
CA SER A 259 21.27 -29.73 -0.55
C SER A 259 20.54 -28.55 0.06
N MET A 260 19.50 -28.86 0.85
CA MET A 260 18.80 -27.89 1.67
C MET A 260 19.10 -28.16 3.14
N GLU A 261 19.22 -27.07 3.89
CA GLU A 261 19.21 -27.12 5.35
C GLU A 261 17.85 -27.61 5.86
N GLU A 262 17.74 -27.87 7.15
CA GLU A 262 16.50 -28.28 7.79
C GLU A 262 15.36 -27.30 7.52
N LEU A 263 14.15 -27.84 7.29
CA LEU A 263 12.95 -27.04 7.04
C LEU A 263 12.48 -26.36 8.33
N GLU A 264 12.93 -25.13 8.53
CA GLU A 264 12.49 -24.30 9.65
C GLU A 264 11.56 -23.17 9.19
N PRO A 265 10.63 -22.69 10.04
CA PRO A 265 9.74 -21.57 9.69
C PRO A 265 10.48 -20.30 9.25
N ARG A 266 11.72 -20.07 9.74
CA ARG A 266 12.53 -18.90 9.34
C ARG A 266 12.99 -18.96 7.87
N LEU A 267 13.09 -20.14 7.27
CA LEU A 267 13.39 -20.32 5.84
C LEU A 267 12.32 -19.71 4.93
N PHE A 268 11.07 -19.70 5.38
CA PHE A 268 9.92 -19.16 4.66
C PHE A 268 9.62 -17.71 5.01
N SER A 269 10.48 -17.04 5.77
CA SER A 269 10.30 -15.63 6.14
C SER A 269 11.14 -14.72 5.26
N PHE A 270 10.49 -13.87 4.48
CA PHE A 270 11.19 -12.83 3.72
C PHE A 270 11.69 -11.66 4.61
N ASN A 271 11.36 -11.63 5.90
CA ASN A 271 11.88 -10.71 6.89
C ASN A 271 13.12 -11.27 7.63
N SER A 272 13.46 -12.53 7.39
CA SER A 272 14.64 -13.18 7.95
C SER A 272 15.73 -13.35 6.89
N PRO A 273 17.00 -13.07 7.19
CA PRO A 273 18.10 -13.32 6.26
C PRO A 273 18.20 -14.78 5.79
N ALA A 274 17.69 -15.73 6.59
CA ALA A 274 17.64 -17.15 6.22
C ALA A 274 16.67 -17.46 5.08
N GLY A 275 15.58 -16.69 4.96
CA GLY A 275 14.52 -16.91 3.97
C GLY A 275 14.42 -15.84 2.89
N ALA A 276 14.93 -14.63 3.13
CA ALA A 276 14.87 -13.53 2.19
C ALA A 276 15.70 -13.76 0.92
N CYS A 277 15.18 -13.35 -0.22
CA CYS A 277 15.96 -13.29 -1.46
C CYS A 277 17.17 -12.36 -1.27
N LYS A 278 18.36 -12.83 -1.60
CA LYS A 278 19.61 -12.08 -1.40
C LYS A 278 19.75 -10.84 -2.26
N THR A 279 19.09 -10.81 -3.43
CA THR A 279 19.18 -9.70 -4.38
C THR A 279 18.30 -8.53 -3.98
N CYS A 280 17.06 -8.79 -3.51
CA CYS A 280 16.11 -7.74 -3.13
C CYS A 280 15.88 -7.64 -1.61
N ASP A 281 16.64 -8.37 -0.80
CA ASP A 281 16.49 -8.36 0.67
C ASP A 281 15.07 -8.61 1.15
N GLY A 282 14.33 -9.47 0.45
CA GLY A 282 12.93 -9.80 0.78
C GLY A 282 11.90 -8.74 0.37
N LEU A 283 12.27 -7.74 -0.42
CA LEU A 283 11.35 -6.73 -0.92
C LEU A 283 10.50 -7.23 -2.10
N GLY A 284 11.02 -8.18 -2.88
CA GLY A 284 10.36 -8.71 -4.08
C GLY A 284 10.46 -7.79 -5.30
N ILE A 285 10.91 -6.56 -5.11
CA ILE A 285 11.08 -5.55 -6.15
C ILE A 285 12.49 -4.99 -6.11
N GLU A 286 12.95 -4.51 -7.24
CA GLU A 286 14.16 -3.74 -7.40
C GLU A 286 13.80 -2.34 -7.90
N GLN A 287 14.36 -1.31 -7.27
CA GLN A 287 14.22 0.07 -7.73
C GLN A 287 15.38 0.43 -8.64
N PHE A 288 15.06 0.99 -9.78
CA PHE A 288 16.05 1.46 -10.75
C PHE A 288 15.67 2.84 -11.30
N PHE A 289 16.65 3.58 -11.76
CA PHE A 289 16.41 4.84 -12.46
C PHE A 289 15.98 4.55 -13.89
N ASP A 290 14.74 4.90 -14.21
CA ASP A 290 14.12 4.60 -15.49
C ASP A 290 14.50 5.65 -16.53
N THR A 291 15.12 5.21 -17.64
CA THR A 291 15.50 6.07 -18.76
C THR A 291 14.34 6.84 -19.34
N LYS A 292 13.13 6.24 -19.39
CA LYS A 292 11.92 6.91 -19.89
C LYS A 292 11.48 8.07 -18.98
N ARG A 293 11.75 7.98 -17.68
CA ARG A 293 11.46 9.05 -16.71
C ARG A 293 12.54 10.11 -16.66
N ILE A 294 13.79 9.75 -16.95
CA ILE A 294 14.94 10.67 -17.02
C ILE A 294 14.86 11.53 -18.26
N ILE A 295 14.51 10.94 -19.40
CA ILE A 295 14.31 11.63 -20.67
C ILE A 295 12.91 12.19 -20.69
N THR A 296 12.75 13.46 -20.31
CA THR A 296 11.43 14.09 -20.19
C THR A 296 10.77 14.35 -21.55
N ASN A 297 11.56 14.58 -22.57
CA ASN A 297 11.10 14.73 -23.95
C ASN A 297 12.25 14.43 -24.91
N ASP A 298 12.15 13.38 -25.68
CA ASP A 298 13.17 12.92 -26.64
C ASP A 298 13.23 13.74 -27.91
N GLN A 299 12.20 14.57 -28.17
CA GLN A 299 12.19 15.51 -29.28
C GLN A 299 12.96 16.79 -28.96
N LEU A 300 13.27 17.06 -27.70
CA LEU A 300 14.16 18.14 -27.31
C LEU A 300 15.62 17.70 -27.45
N SER A 301 16.50 18.70 -27.62
CA SER A 301 17.93 18.48 -27.56
C SER A 301 18.44 18.42 -26.12
N LEU A 302 19.66 17.90 -25.90
CA LEU A 302 20.34 17.95 -24.59
C LEU A 302 20.49 19.39 -24.11
N SER A 303 20.78 20.32 -25.03
CA SER A 303 20.88 21.75 -24.76
C SER A 303 19.56 22.38 -24.29
N ASP A 304 18.42 21.89 -24.78
CA ASP A 304 17.11 22.46 -24.51
C ASP A 304 16.34 21.72 -23.40
N GLY A 305 16.95 20.71 -22.82
CA GLY A 305 16.42 20.05 -21.62
C GLY A 305 15.74 18.74 -21.91
N ALA A 306 16.18 17.95 -22.88
CA ALA A 306 15.73 16.55 -23.05
C ALA A 306 15.87 15.75 -21.74
N ILE A 307 16.92 16.03 -20.96
CA ILE A 307 17.15 15.50 -19.61
C ILE A 307 17.13 16.67 -18.62
N ARG A 308 16.17 16.68 -17.72
CA ARG A 308 15.97 17.76 -16.76
C ARG A 308 17.13 17.90 -15.80
N GLY A 309 17.62 19.13 -15.65
CA GLY A 309 18.78 19.44 -14.80
C GLY A 309 20.14 19.20 -15.43
N TRP A 310 20.18 18.70 -16.70
CA TRP A 310 21.39 18.50 -17.50
C TRP A 310 21.34 19.35 -18.78
N ASP A 311 20.86 20.58 -18.66
CA ASP A 311 20.71 21.52 -19.76
C ASP A 311 21.48 22.82 -19.51
N LYS A 312 21.39 23.75 -20.44
CA LYS A 312 22.06 25.10 -20.38
C LYS A 312 21.80 25.86 -19.07
N ARG A 313 20.71 25.57 -18.34
CA ARG A 313 20.38 26.21 -17.07
C ARG A 313 21.24 25.72 -15.92
N ASN A 314 21.82 24.52 -16.04
CA ASN A 314 22.76 23.99 -15.06
C ASN A 314 24.16 23.99 -15.66
N PHE A 315 24.92 25.07 -15.40
CA PHE A 315 26.23 25.28 -15.99
C PHE A 315 27.20 24.11 -15.73
N TYR A 316 27.20 23.56 -14.52
CA TYR A 316 28.11 22.48 -14.13
C TYR A 316 27.89 21.20 -14.97
N TYR A 317 26.68 20.68 -14.99
CA TYR A 317 26.36 19.47 -15.73
C TYR A 317 26.41 19.68 -17.25
N PHE A 318 26.05 20.87 -17.71
CA PHE A 318 26.10 21.19 -19.13
C PHE A 318 27.55 21.25 -19.68
N GLN A 319 28.49 21.74 -18.88
CA GLN A 319 29.92 21.68 -19.26
C GLN A 319 30.42 20.22 -19.39
N MET A 320 29.94 19.31 -18.54
CA MET A 320 30.29 17.89 -18.67
C MET A 320 29.72 17.30 -19.98
N LEU A 321 28.47 17.60 -20.32
CA LEU A 321 27.88 17.19 -21.61
C LEU A 321 28.63 17.77 -22.81
N LYS A 322 29.12 19.00 -22.68
CA LYS A 322 29.91 19.64 -23.73
C LYS A 322 31.25 18.92 -23.95
N ALA A 323 31.97 18.58 -22.90
CA ALA A 323 33.20 17.80 -23.00
C ALA A 323 32.96 16.42 -23.64
N LEU A 324 31.85 15.75 -23.27
CA LEU A 324 31.45 14.50 -23.91
C LEU A 324 31.16 14.66 -25.39
N SER A 325 30.39 15.70 -25.75
CA SER A 325 30.07 16.02 -27.14
C SER A 325 31.33 16.27 -27.98
N GLU A 326 32.31 16.98 -27.43
CA GLU A 326 33.60 17.25 -28.09
C GLU A 326 34.42 15.94 -28.26
N HIS A 327 34.41 15.07 -27.26
CA HIS A 327 35.18 13.82 -27.29
C HIS A 327 34.56 12.77 -28.23
N TYR A 328 33.24 12.52 -28.12
CA TYR A 328 32.51 11.52 -28.90
C TYR A 328 31.90 12.09 -30.20
N LYS A 329 32.10 13.36 -30.49
CA LYS A 329 31.69 14.06 -31.72
C LYS A 329 30.18 13.96 -32.01
N PHE A 330 29.36 14.12 -31.03
CA PHE A 330 27.91 14.19 -31.20
C PHE A 330 27.38 15.61 -30.95
N PRO A 331 26.34 16.09 -31.64
CA PRO A 331 25.81 17.44 -31.50
C PRO A 331 24.85 17.53 -30.30
N LEU A 332 24.97 18.60 -29.48
CA LEU A 332 24.11 18.85 -28.31
C LEU A 332 22.74 19.48 -28.69
N ASP A 333 22.64 20.06 -29.89
CA ASP A 333 21.46 20.80 -30.36
C ASP A 333 20.50 19.95 -31.22
N LYS A 334 20.83 18.68 -31.44
CA LYS A 334 19.92 17.74 -32.12
C LYS A 334 18.94 17.10 -31.11
N PRO A 335 17.69 16.77 -31.56
CA PRO A 335 16.78 15.97 -30.74
C PRO A 335 17.46 14.73 -30.18
N PHE A 336 17.18 14.42 -28.92
CA PHE A 336 17.79 13.28 -28.22
C PHE A 336 17.54 11.95 -28.94
N SER A 337 16.32 11.76 -29.48
CA SER A 337 15.93 10.60 -30.30
C SER A 337 16.72 10.42 -31.61
N LYS A 338 17.46 11.46 -32.07
CA LYS A 338 18.28 11.44 -33.27
C LYS A 338 19.78 11.34 -33.01
N LEU A 339 20.17 11.17 -31.74
CA LEU A 339 21.56 10.87 -31.38
C LEU A 339 21.90 9.43 -31.76
N SER A 340 23.20 9.12 -31.90
CA SER A 340 23.63 7.75 -32.11
C SER A 340 23.45 6.93 -30.84
N ASP A 341 23.24 5.62 -30.96
CA ASP A 341 23.12 4.70 -29.82
C ASP A 341 24.32 4.76 -28.89
N GLU A 342 25.52 4.95 -29.46
CA GLU A 342 26.76 5.11 -28.71
C GLU A 342 26.76 6.39 -27.86
N ALA A 343 26.34 7.52 -28.45
CA ALA A 343 26.19 8.78 -27.70
C ALA A 343 25.15 8.68 -26.60
N ILE A 344 24.00 8.08 -26.86
CA ILE A 344 22.93 7.83 -25.88
C ILE A 344 23.48 6.96 -24.73
N LYS A 345 24.18 5.87 -25.05
CA LYS A 345 24.77 4.96 -24.07
C LYS A 345 25.79 5.68 -23.19
N VAL A 346 26.69 6.45 -23.75
CA VAL A 346 27.72 7.18 -22.99
C VAL A 346 27.07 8.25 -22.09
N VAL A 347 26.10 9.00 -22.60
CA VAL A 347 25.40 10.04 -21.81
C VAL A 347 24.65 9.42 -20.63
N LEU A 348 23.96 8.32 -20.83
CA LEU A 348 23.14 7.70 -19.77
C LEU A 348 23.97 6.84 -18.80
N TYR A 349 24.88 5.99 -19.30
CA TYR A 349 25.57 4.97 -18.51
C TYR A 349 27.05 5.26 -18.25
N GLY A 350 27.65 6.21 -18.97
CA GLY A 350 29.02 6.65 -18.77
C GLY A 350 30.03 6.11 -19.81
N SER A 351 31.28 6.54 -19.65
CA SER A 351 32.39 6.22 -20.57
C SER A 351 33.19 4.98 -20.15
N ASP A 352 32.69 4.13 -19.27
CA ASP A 352 33.36 2.98 -18.66
C ASP A 352 34.73 3.38 -18.08
N LYS A 353 35.86 2.87 -18.63
CA LYS A 353 37.22 3.18 -18.21
C LYS A 353 37.87 4.31 -19.02
N GLN A 354 37.20 4.84 -20.04
CA GLN A 354 37.76 5.86 -20.91
C GLN A 354 37.77 7.22 -20.21
N GLU A 355 38.96 7.77 -20.03
CA GLU A 355 39.18 9.09 -19.42
C GLU A 355 38.86 10.20 -20.41
N ILE A 356 38.09 11.18 -19.95
CA ILE A 356 37.68 12.36 -20.71
C ILE A 356 38.22 13.58 -19.96
N GLU A 357 38.63 14.60 -20.69
CA GLU A 357 39.12 15.84 -20.12
C GLU A 357 37.96 16.81 -19.85
N PHE A 358 37.69 17.11 -18.59
CA PHE A 358 36.65 18.01 -18.16
C PHE A 358 37.24 19.35 -17.68
N LYS A 359 36.51 20.43 -17.97
CA LYS A 359 36.82 21.80 -17.55
C LYS A 359 35.99 22.15 -16.31
N TYR A 360 36.65 22.37 -15.18
CA TYR A 360 36.03 22.81 -13.93
C TYR A 360 36.44 24.24 -13.62
N MET A 361 35.52 25.05 -13.06
CA MET A 361 35.88 26.34 -12.46
C MET A 361 36.16 26.14 -10.98
N ASN A 362 37.31 26.63 -10.50
CA ASN A 362 37.61 26.67 -9.08
C ASN A 362 36.90 27.88 -8.42
N ASP A 363 36.94 27.97 -7.09
CA ASP A 363 36.33 29.05 -6.32
C ASP A 363 36.90 30.45 -6.64
N ARG A 364 38.03 30.51 -7.33
CA ARG A 364 38.69 31.75 -7.79
C ARG A 364 38.32 32.14 -9.23
N GLY A 365 37.53 31.32 -9.92
CA GLY A 365 37.11 31.54 -11.30
C GLY A 365 38.10 31.01 -12.36
N ASP A 366 39.19 30.33 -11.97
CA ASP A 366 40.15 29.74 -12.92
C ASP A 366 39.65 28.39 -13.44
N VAL A 367 39.93 28.10 -14.72
CA VAL A 367 39.58 26.84 -15.36
C VAL A 367 40.64 25.80 -15.02
N VAL A 368 40.24 24.71 -14.35
CA VAL A 368 41.09 23.57 -14.04
C VAL A 368 40.68 22.40 -14.92
N LEU A 369 41.64 21.81 -15.62
CA LEU A 369 41.44 20.59 -16.42
C LEU A 369 41.66 19.35 -15.56
N ARG A 370 40.68 18.43 -15.59
CA ARG A 370 40.79 17.11 -14.93
C ARG A 370 40.38 16.01 -15.88
N LYS A 371 41.18 14.94 -15.89
CA LYS A 371 40.91 13.72 -16.66
C LYS A 371 40.34 12.66 -15.75
N HIS A 372 39.17 12.17 -16.05
CA HIS A 372 38.57 11.03 -15.40
C HIS A 372 37.45 10.43 -16.29
N PRO A 373 37.03 9.19 -16.03
CA PRO A 373 35.87 8.63 -16.71
C PRO A 373 34.58 9.41 -16.38
N PHE A 374 33.66 9.48 -17.32
CA PHE A 374 32.31 9.99 -17.08
C PHE A 374 31.44 8.90 -16.46
N GLU A 375 30.88 9.16 -15.31
CA GLU A 375 30.08 8.15 -14.58
C GLU A 375 28.73 7.81 -15.24
N GLY A 376 28.20 8.69 -16.10
CA GLY A 376 26.86 8.59 -16.67
C GLY A 376 25.77 9.22 -15.79
N ILE A 377 24.70 9.69 -16.43
CA ILE A 377 23.61 10.39 -15.75
C ILE A 377 22.89 9.46 -14.76
N ILE A 378 22.62 8.22 -15.15
CA ILE A 378 21.92 7.23 -14.29
C ILE A 378 22.77 6.92 -13.06
N ASN A 379 24.06 6.63 -13.23
CA ASN A 379 24.96 6.33 -12.12
C ASN A 379 25.13 7.54 -11.19
N ASN A 380 25.22 8.76 -11.76
CA ASN A 380 25.24 10.01 -10.98
C ASN A 380 23.99 10.16 -10.12
N MET A 381 22.79 9.98 -10.72
CA MET A 381 21.53 10.06 -9.98
C MET A 381 21.45 8.99 -8.90
N GLN A 382 21.88 7.76 -9.18
CA GLN A 382 21.87 6.65 -8.23
C GLN A 382 22.81 6.91 -7.04
N ARG A 383 24.02 7.38 -7.31
CA ARG A 383 24.98 7.77 -6.26
C ARG A 383 24.43 8.89 -5.41
N ARG A 384 23.95 9.97 -6.04
CA ARG A 384 23.36 11.12 -5.33
C ARG A 384 22.14 10.71 -4.49
N TYR A 385 21.28 9.83 -4.97
CA TYR A 385 20.14 9.33 -4.22
C TYR A 385 20.53 8.58 -2.94
N LYS A 386 21.62 7.80 -3.02
CA LYS A 386 22.18 7.04 -1.89
C LYS A 386 22.91 7.93 -0.88
N GLU A 387 23.72 8.87 -1.36
CA GLU A 387 24.64 9.66 -0.54
C GLU A 387 24.05 10.96 0.01
N THR A 388 22.93 11.46 -0.55
CA THR A 388 22.35 12.73 -0.12
C THR A 388 21.76 12.67 1.29
N GLU A 389 22.10 13.65 2.12
CA GLU A 389 21.46 13.89 3.42
C GLU A 389 20.19 14.77 3.27
N SER A 390 20.01 15.42 2.12
CA SER A 390 18.86 16.29 1.85
C SER A 390 17.63 15.51 1.44
N ASN A 391 16.60 15.52 2.26
CA ASN A 391 15.31 14.92 1.95
C ASN A 391 14.66 15.50 0.67
N ALA A 392 14.85 16.82 0.43
CA ALA A 392 14.32 17.46 -0.78
C ALA A 392 15.00 16.94 -2.07
N VAL A 393 16.32 16.70 -2.04
CA VAL A 393 17.05 16.12 -3.17
C VAL A 393 16.65 14.68 -3.38
N ARG A 394 16.49 13.91 -2.30
CA ARG A 394 16.05 12.52 -2.37
C ARG A 394 14.63 12.41 -2.94
N GLU A 395 13.72 13.30 -2.53
CA GLU A 395 12.35 13.36 -3.05
C GLU A 395 12.32 13.75 -4.54
N GLU A 396 13.15 14.71 -4.97
CA GLU A 396 13.25 15.08 -6.39
C GLU A 396 13.80 13.92 -7.23
N LEU A 397 14.85 13.24 -6.79
CA LEU A 397 15.43 12.10 -7.49
C LEU A 397 14.50 10.88 -7.50
N SER A 398 13.68 10.70 -6.46
CA SER A 398 12.73 9.58 -6.41
C SER A 398 11.68 9.59 -7.51
N LYS A 399 11.40 10.73 -8.13
CA LYS A 399 10.48 10.87 -9.27
C LYS A 399 10.95 10.11 -10.51
N TYR A 400 12.24 9.89 -10.63
CA TYR A 400 12.86 9.18 -11.77
C TYR A 400 13.06 7.68 -11.50
N LEU A 401 12.75 7.22 -10.27
CA LEU A 401 12.77 5.81 -9.93
C LEU A 401 11.53 5.09 -10.47
N ASN A 402 11.75 3.92 -10.99
CA ASN A 402 10.73 2.94 -11.28
C ASN A 402 11.05 1.65 -10.52
N SER A 403 10.08 0.76 -10.37
CA SER A 403 10.26 -0.52 -9.70
C SER A 403 9.87 -1.65 -10.65
N GLN A 404 10.66 -2.71 -10.64
CA GLN A 404 10.38 -3.95 -11.35
C GLN A 404 10.44 -5.13 -10.39
N HIS A 405 9.84 -6.24 -10.79
CA HIS A 405 10.02 -7.46 -10.03
C HIS A 405 11.50 -7.84 -9.96
N CYS A 406 11.96 -8.26 -8.79
CA CYS A 406 13.31 -8.72 -8.62
C CYS A 406 13.61 -9.88 -9.60
N PRO A 407 14.67 -9.80 -10.42
CA PRO A 407 14.94 -10.80 -11.46
C PRO A 407 15.19 -12.20 -10.90
N ASP A 408 15.76 -12.30 -9.68
CA ASP A 408 16.07 -13.59 -9.08
C ASP A 408 14.86 -14.27 -8.44
N CYS A 409 14.04 -13.52 -7.70
CA CYS A 409 12.92 -14.12 -7.00
C CYS A 409 11.58 -13.92 -7.71
N ASN A 410 11.55 -13.15 -8.79
CA ASN A 410 10.38 -12.85 -9.60
C ASN A 410 9.17 -12.39 -8.75
N GLY A 411 9.44 -11.49 -7.79
CA GLY A 411 8.42 -10.96 -6.89
C GLY A 411 8.12 -11.80 -5.63
N SER A 412 8.56 -13.06 -5.57
CA SER A 412 8.24 -13.98 -4.47
C SER A 412 8.87 -13.60 -3.12
N ARG A 413 9.84 -12.68 -3.08
CA ARG A 413 10.57 -12.22 -1.89
C ARG A 413 11.47 -13.27 -1.23
N LEU A 414 11.31 -14.55 -1.55
CA LEU A 414 11.96 -15.69 -0.91
C LEU A 414 13.15 -16.20 -1.69
N ARG A 415 14.10 -16.82 -0.97
CA ARG A 415 15.23 -17.56 -1.55
C ARG A 415 14.76 -18.76 -2.37
N LEU A 416 15.69 -19.24 -3.21
CA LEU A 416 15.47 -20.39 -4.08
C LEU A 416 15.03 -21.65 -3.30
N GLU A 417 15.62 -21.88 -2.14
CA GLU A 417 15.33 -23.03 -1.29
C GLU A 417 13.87 -23.03 -0.83
N ALA A 418 13.40 -21.92 -0.28
CA ALA A 418 12.02 -21.77 0.20
C ALA A 418 10.97 -21.88 -0.93
N ARG A 419 11.34 -21.46 -2.14
CA ARG A 419 10.46 -21.52 -3.32
C ARG A 419 10.29 -22.93 -3.88
N ASN A 420 11.14 -23.89 -3.48
CA ASN A 420 11.10 -25.28 -3.92
C ASN A 420 10.62 -26.24 -2.83
N VAL A 421 9.75 -25.77 -1.94
CA VAL A 421 9.03 -26.61 -0.99
C VAL A 421 7.53 -26.56 -1.34
N PHE A 422 6.90 -27.71 -1.44
CA PHE A 422 5.56 -27.90 -1.99
C PHE A 422 4.60 -28.52 -0.97
N ILE A 423 3.35 -28.13 -1.02
CA ILE A 423 2.21 -28.82 -0.42
C ILE A 423 1.17 -29.00 -1.52
N ALA A 424 0.70 -30.23 -1.76
CA ALA A 424 -0.19 -30.57 -2.89
C ALA A 424 0.30 -29.93 -4.20
N ASP A 425 1.58 -30.13 -4.53
CA ASP A 425 2.28 -29.60 -5.71
C ASP A 425 2.32 -28.07 -5.83
N THR A 426 1.93 -27.34 -4.80
CA THR A 426 1.89 -25.87 -4.81
C THR A 426 2.92 -25.28 -3.83
N PRO A 427 3.85 -24.41 -4.27
CA PRO A 427 4.82 -23.77 -3.40
C PRO A 427 4.21 -22.54 -2.72
N LEU A 428 4.76 -22.15 -1.55
CA LEU A 428 4.27 -21.04 -0.74
C LEU A 428 4.07 -19.73 -1.51
N PRO A 429 4.98 -19.27 -2.38
CA PRO A 429 4.78 -18.02 -3.11
C PRO A 429 3.53 -18.02 -3.99
N VAL A 430 3.21 -19.15 -4.62
CA VAL A 430 2.02 -19.29 -5.47
C VAL A 430 0.75 -19.22 -4.63
N VAL A 431 0.72 -19.92 -3.48
CA VAL A 431 -0.42 -19.83 -2.56
C VAL A 431 -0.62 -18.40 -2.04
N ALA A 432 0.47 -17.69 -1.77
CA ALA A 432 0.39 -16.29 -1.33
C ALA A 432 -0.15 -15.33 -2.40
N GLU A 433 -0.07 -15.70 -3.67
CA GLU A 433 -0.62 -14.94 -4.80
C GLU A 433 -2.08 -15.30 -5.14
N PHE A 434 -2.60 -16.38 -4.58
CA PHE A 434 -4.03 -16.69 -4.76
C PHE A 434 -4.90 -15.57 -4.21
N ALA A 435 -6.05 -15.32 -4.84
CA ALA A 435 -7.09 -14.55 -4.20
C ALA A 435 -7.50 -15.23 -2.88
N ILE A 436 -7.88 -14.46 -1.87
CA ILE A 436 -8.21 -14.99 -0.54
C ILE A 436 -9.30 -16.05 -0.62
N SER A 437 -10.29 -15.88 -1.50
CA SER A 437 -11.31 -16.91 -1.79
C SER A 437 -10.70 -18.22 -2.32
N ASP A 438 -9.75 -18.11 -3.23
CA ASP A 438 -9.12 -19.26 -3.87
C ASP A 438 -8.15 -19.94 -2.89
N ALA A 439 -7.46 -19.16 -2.06
CA ALA A 439 -6.63 -19.68 -0.98
C ALA A 439 -7.46 -20.44 0.05
N LEU A 440 -8.64 -19.91 0.44
CA LEU A 440 -9.57 -20.61 1.34
C LEU A 440 -10.02 -21.94 0.74
N ALA A 441 -10.49 -21.92 -0.51
CA ALA A 441 -10.91 -23.15 -1.21
C ALA A 441 -9.77 -24.18 -1.34
N PHE A 442 -8.53 -23.72 -1.57
CA PHE A 442 -7.35 -24.59 -1.62
C PHE A 442 -7.11 -25.30 -0.29
N PHE A 443 -7.15 -24.57 0.84
CA PHE A 443 -6.89 -25.15 2.16
C PHE A 443 -8.06 -25.98 2.69
N GLU A 444 -9.31 -25.65 2.37
CA GLU A 444 -10.48 -26.47 2.70
C GLU A 444 -10.48 -27.80 1.92
N GLY A 445 -10.01 -27.77 0.67
CA GLY A 445 -9.86 -28.97 -0.15
C GLY A 445 -8.61 -29.80 0.17
N LEU A 446 -7.71 -29.31 1.00
CA LEU A 446 -6.43 -29.97 1.26
C LEU A 446 -6.60 -31.18 2.20
N THR A 447 -6.38 -32.36 1.66
CA THR A 447 -6.41 -33.62 2.41
C THR A 447 -5.00 -34.16 2.60
N LEU A 448 -4.50 -34.11 3.82
CA LEU A 448 -3.23 -34.70 4.23
C LEU A 448 -3.48 -35.93 5.08
N THR A 449 -2.77 -37.03 4.80
CA THR A 449 -2.94 -38.31 5.49
C THR A 449 -1.79 -38.60 6.44
N GLY A 450 -2.00 -39.52 7.40
CA GLY A 450 -0.99 -39.99 8.32
C GLY A 450 -0.50 -38.90 9.29
N GLN A 451 0.75 -38.98 9.69
CA GLN A 451 1.36 -38.08 10.66
C GLN A 451 1.32 -36.60 10.18
N LYS A 452 1.52 -36.35 8.88
CA LYS A 452 1.44 -35.00 8.29
C LYS A 452 0.05 -34.38 8.46
N GLY A 453 -1.02 -35.19 8.32
CA GLY A 453 -2.40 -34.72 8.52
C GLY A 453 -2.65 -34.30 9.98
N GLN A 454 -2.21 -35.10 10.95
CA GLN A 454 -2.37 -34.77 12.37
C GLN A 454 -1.63 -33.47 12.77
N VAL A 455 -0.45 -33.25 12.22
CA VAL A 455 0.33 -32.00 12.46
C VAL A 455 -0.34 -30.80 11.80
N ALA A 456 -0.87 -30.98 10.60
CA ALA A 456 -1.48 -29.91 9.81
C ALA A 456 -2.85 -29.46 10.35
N GLU A 457 -3.64 -30.35 10.97
CA GLU A 457 -5.04 -30.13 11.34
C GLU A 457 -5.26 -28.81 12.11
N LYS A 458 -4.49 -28.58 13.17
CA LYS A 458 -4.60 -27.37 13.99
C LYS A 458 -4.18 -26.13 13.22
N ILE A 459 -3.15 -26.23 12.40
CA ILE A 459 -2.62 -25.11 11.61
C ILE A 459 -3.63 -24.73 10.52
N LEU A 460 -4.19 -25.73 9.81
CA LEU A 460 -5.20 -25.53 8.78
C LEU A 460 -6.47 -24.91 9.33
N LYS A 461 -6.89 -25.32 10.52
CA LYS A 461 -8.04 -24.69 11.19
C LYS A 461 -7.83 -23.18 11.35
N GLU A 462 -6.70 -22.76 11.89
CA GLU A 462 -6.38 -21.36 12.09
C GLU A 462 -6.28 -20.59 10.77
N ILE A 463 -5.68 -21.18 9.71
CA ILE A 463 -5.61 -20.57 8.39
C ILE A 463 -7.00 -20.38 7.80
N ASN A 464 -7.85 -21.41 7.85
CA ASN A 464 -9.21 -21.38 7.28
C ASN A 464 -10.10 -20.37 8.01
N GLU A 465 -10.03 -20.31 9.33
CA GLU A 465 -10.79 -19.33 10.13
C GLU A 465 -10.39 -17.90 9.77
N ARG A 466 -9.08 -17.58 9.69
CA ARG A 466 -8.59 -16.25 9.34
C ARG A 466 -8.92 -15.87 7.90
N LEU A 467 -8.75 -16.79 6.95
CA LEU A 467 -9.14 -16.56 5.56
C LEU A 467 -10.66 -16.34 5.44
N GLY A 468 -11.46 -17.14 6.17
CA GLY A 468 -12.90 -16.98 6.24
C GLY A 468 -13.33 -15.60 6.76
N PHE A 469 -12.66 -15.07 7.78
CA PHE A 469 -12.94 -13.70 8.26
C PHE A 469 -12.63 -12.64 7.20
N LEU A 470 -11.54 -12.78 6.45
CA LEU A 470 -11.23 -11.86 5.34
C LEU A 470 -12.28 -11.91 4.23
N VAL A 471 -12.80 -13.10 3.90
CA VAL A 471 -13.91 -13.25 2.94
C VAL A 471 -15.18 -12.58 3.47
N ASN A 472 -15.49 -12.76 4.76
CA ASN A 472 -16.70 -12.20 5.38
C ASN A 472 -16.69 -10.68 5.46
N VAL A 473 -15.52 -10.04 5.55
CA VAL A 473 -15.39 -8.57 5.49
C VAL A 473 -15.28 -8.04 4.05
N GLY A 474 -15.51 -8.88 3.03
CA GLY A 474 -15.53 -8.46 1.62
C GLY A 474 -14.14 -8.27 0.98
N LEU A 475 -13.10 -8.95 1.49
CA LEU A 475 -11.73 -8.86 0.96
C LEU A 475 -11.31 -10.10 0.15
N ASN A 476 -12.28 -10.87 -0.34
CA ASN A 476 -12.07 -12.11 -1.07
C ASN A 476 -11.19 -11.98 -2.33
N TYR A 477 -11.11 -10.81 -2.93
CA TYR A 477 -10.36 -10.50 -4.15
C TYR A 477 -8.87 -10.15 -3.92
N LEU A 478 -8.48 -9.82 -2.68
CA LEU A 478 -7.08 -9.55 -2.34
C LEU A 478 -6.26 -10.85 -2.33
N ASN A 479 -4.94 -10.71 -2.40
CA ASN A 479 -4.01 -11.81 -2.17
C ASN A 479 -3.12 -11.55 -0.95
N LEU A 480 -2.55 -12.61 -0.38
CA LEU A 480 -1.72 -12.52 0.84
C LEU A 480 -0.37 -11.84 0.60
N SER A 481 0.14 -11.85 -0.64
CA SER A 481 1.42 -11.23 -1.03
C SER A 481 1.31 -9.72 -1.22
N ARG A 482 0.09 -9.17 -1.33
CA ARG A 482 -0.13 -7.74 -1.59
C ARG A 482 0.47 -6.86 -0.50
N GLY A 483 1.28 -5.89 -0.89
CA GLY A 483 1.93 -4.96 0.03
C GLY A 483 0.93 -4.06 0.75
N ALA A 484 1.12 -3.86 2.04
CA ALA A 484 0.25 -3.03 2.87
C ALA A 484 0.16 -1.57 2.38
N ASN A 485 1.24 -1.05 1.82
CA ASN A 485 1.33 0.30 1.26
C ASN A 485 0.50 0.52 -0.02
N THR A 486 -0.01 -0.57 -0.62
CA THR A 486 -0.86 -0.52 -1.84
C THR A 486 -2.35 -0.64 -1.53
N LEU A 487 -2.71 -0.83 -0.27
CA LEU A 487 -4.09 -0.96 0.18
C LEU A 487 -4.78 0.40 0.28
N SER A 488 -6.06 0.44 -0.07
CA SER A 488 -6.91 1.57 0.26
C SER A 488 -7.15 1.67 1.77
N GLY A 489 -7.57 2.85 2.27
CA GLY A 489 -7.88 3.03 3.69
C GLY A 489 -8.93 2.03 4.20
N GLY A 490 -10.00 1.80 3.43
CA GLY A 490 -11.05 0.84 3.78
C GLY A 490 -10.58 -0.61 3.73
N GLU A 491 -9.74 -1.00 2.76
CA GLU A 491 -9.14 -2.35 2.74
C GLU A 491 -8.28 -2.61 3.98
N ALA A 492 -7.41 -1.66 4.34
CA ALA A 492 -6.55 -1.77 5.52
C ALA A 492 -7.35 -1.86 6.82
N GLN A 493 -8.42 -1.08 6.93
CA GLN A 493 -9.34 -1.10 8.06
C GLN A 493 -10.02 -2.46 8.22
N ARG A 494 -10.56 -3.02 7.12
CA ARG A 494 -11.22 -4.33 7.13
C ARG A 494 -10.25 -5.48 7.42
N ILE A 495 -8.99 -5.39 6.96
CA ILE A 495 -7.95 -6.35 7.34
C ILE A 495 -7.72 -6.34 8.86
N ARG A 496 -7.64 -5.16 9.47
CA ARG A 496 -7.52 -5.04 10.93
C ARG A 496 -8.74 -5.61 11.65
N LEU A 497 -9.94 -5.30 11.14
CA LEU A 497 -11.18 -5.84 11.69
C LEU A 497 -11.17 -7.37 11.65
N ALA A 498 -10.84 -7.97 10.51
CA ALA A 498 -10.75 -9.42 10.36
C ALA A 498 -9.72 -10.05 11.32
N SER A 499 -8.54 -9.43 11.48
CA SER A 499 -7.52 -9.86 12.44
C SER A 499 -8.02 -9.83 13.89
N GLN A 500 -8.75 -8.78 14.28
CA GLN A 500 -9.26 -8.65 15.65
C GLN A 500 -10.40 -9.63 15.94
N ILE A 501 -11.25 -9.93 14.95
CA ILE A 501 -12.27 -10.97 15.07
C ILE A 501 -11.62 -12.33 15.28
N GLY A 502 -10.57 -12.63 14.50
CA GLY A 502 -9.80 -13.86 14.63
C GLY A 502 -9.13 -14.04 15.99
N ALA A 503 -8.91 -12.97 16.76
CA ALA A 503 -8.39 -13.04 18.11
C ALA A 503 -9.43 -13.53 19.15
N GLY A 504 -10.72 -13.62 18.79
CA GLY A 504 -11.80 -14.18 19.64
C GLY A 504 -12.01 -13.47 20.98
N LEU A 505 -11.70 -12.17 21.04
CA LEU A 505 -11.82 -11.40 22.29
C LEU A 505 -13.30 -11.20 22.69
N VAL A 506 -13.59 -11.31 23.97
CA VAL A 506 -14.92 -11.18 24.56
C VAL A 506 -14.91 -10.12 25.64
N GLY A 507 -16.01 -9.36 25.78
CA GLY A 507 -16.14 -8.31 26.81
C GLY A 507 -15.35 -7.03 26.47
N VAL A 508 -14.99 -6.82 25.21
CA VAL A 508 -14.22 -5.68 24.71
C VAL A 508 -15.16 -4.66 24.10
N MET A 509 -14.74 -3.40 24.07
CA MET A 509 -15.39 -2.32 23.33
C MET A 509 -14.65 -2.06 22.02
N TYR A 510 -15.25 -2.39 20.89
CA TYR A 510 -14.74 -2.05 19.57
C TYR A 510 -15.26 -0.68 19.14
N VAL A 511 -14.36 0.19 18.67
CA VAL A 511 -14.72 1.50 18.12
C VAL A 511 -14.24 1.56 16.67
N LEU A 512 -15.18 1.66 15.73
CA LEU A 512 -14.91 1.61 14.29
C LEU A 512 -15.28 2.94 13.63
N ASP A 513 -14.44 3.39 12.70
CA ASP A 513 -14.64 4.62 11.93
C ASP A 513 -15.06 4.26 10.50
N GLU A 514 -16.36 4.42 10.20
CA GLU A 514 -16.95 4.25 8.85
C GLU A 514 -16.48 2.97 8.13
N PRO A 515 -16.69 1.78 8.71
CA PRO A 515 -16.17 0.53 8.14
C PRO A 515 -16.81 0.13 6.81
N SER A 516 -17.96 0.70 6.45
CA SER A 516 -18.66 0.49 5.17
C SER A 516 -18.03 1.23 3.98
N ILE A 517 -17.02 2.08 4.22
CA ILE A 517 -16.40 2.90 3.17
C ILE A 517 -15.90 2.09 1.98
N GLY A 518 -16.25 2.54 0.78
CA GLY A 518 -15.81 1.92 -0.48
C GLY A 518 -16.38 0.52 -0.71
N LEU A 519 -17.42 0.14 0.04
CA LEU A 519 -18.12 -1.12 -0.14
C LEU A 519 -19.35 -0.98 -1.06
N HIS A 520 -19.49 -1.96 -1.91
CA HIS A 520 -20.76 -2.21 -2.58
C HIS A 520 -21.79 -2.71 -1.56
N GLN A 521 -23.09 -2.41 -1.72
CA GLN A 521 -24.16 -2.82 -0.79
C GLN A 521 -24.14 -4.31 -0.44
N ARG A 522 -23.84 -5.18 -1.39
CA ARG A 522 -23.67 -6.61 -1.16
C ARG A 522 -22.58 -6.93 -0.14
N ASP A 523 -21.45 -6.24 -0.25
CA ASP A 523 -20.31 -6.47 0.64
C ASP A 523 -20.57 -5.82 2.01
N ASN A 524 -21.35 -4.74 2.04
CA ASN A 524 -21.84 -4.09 3.27
C ASN A 524 -22.77 -5.00 4.07
N GLU A 525 -23.69 -5.74 3.42
CA GLU A 525 -24.54 -6.75 4.09
C GLU A 525 -23.67 -7.79 4.84
N ARG A 526 -22.57 -8.24 4.27
CA ARG A 526 -21.62 -9.19 4.90
C ARG A 526 -20.88 -8.56 6.08
N LEU A 527 -20.41 -7.33 5.91
CA LEU A 527 -19.76 -6.59 6.98
C LEU A 527 -20.69 -6.42 8.18
N LEU A 528 -21.93 -6.01 7.96
CA LEU A 528 -22.93 -5.87 9.03
C LEU A 528 -23.20 -7.19 9.76
N SER A 529 -23.30 -8.29 9.04
CA SER A 529 -23.42 -9.64 9.65
C SER A 529 -22.22 -9.95 10.56
N THR A 530 -21.04 -9.52 10.16
CA THR A 530 -19.79 -9.70 10.92
C THR A 530 -19.79 -8.83 12.19
N LEU A 531 -20.25 -7.58 12.13
CA LEU A 531 -20.36 -6.69 13.29
C LEU A 531 -21.42 -7.19 14.29
N ILE A 532 -22.53 -7.73 13.79
CA ILE A 532 -23.58 -8.35 14.60
C ILE A 532 -23.01 -9.59 15.30
N HIS A 533 -22.23 -10.41 14.61
CA HIS A 533 -21.57 -11.57 15.21
C HIS A 533 -20.59 -11.16 16.34
N LEU A 534 -19.79 -10.09 16.12
CA LEU A 534 -18.93 -9.55 17.18
C LEU A 534 -19.71 -9.11 18.41
N ARG A 535 -20.85 -8.46 18.23
CA ARG A 535 -21.77 -8.10 19.32
C ARG A 535 -22.26 -9.34 20.06
N ASP A 536 -22.69 -10.36 19.31
CA ASP A 536 -23.28 -11.59 19.86
C ASP A 536 -22.28 -12.42 20.65
N LEU A 537 -20.98 -12.23 20.42
CA LEU A 537 -19.90 -12.77 21.24
C LEU A 537 -19.80 -12.07 22.63
N GLY A 538 -20.62 -11.07 22.92
CA GLY A 538 -20.60 -10.33 24.18
C GLY A 538 -19.68 -9.11 24.17
N ASN A 539 -19.52 -8.48 23.03
CA ASN A 539 -18.75 -7.24 22.87
C ASN A 539 -19.68 -6.03 22.67
N THR A 540 -19.21 -4.87 23.10
CA THR A 540 -19.85 -3.60 22.74
C THR A 540 -19.21 -3.10 21.43
N VAL A 541 -20.02 -2.89 20.39
CA VAL A 541 -19.53 -2.46 19.07
C VAL A 541 -20.06 -1.05 18.79
N ILE A 542 -19.18 -0.06 18.84
CA ILE A 542 -19.50 1.35 18.56
C ILE A 542 -19.01 1.67 17.17
N VAL A 543 -19.88 2.14 16.30
CA VAL A 543 -19.58 2.43 14.90
C VAL A 543 -19.96 3.86 14.59
N VAL A 544 -19.01 4.64 14.08
CA VAL A 544 -19.31 5.94 13.44
C VAL A 544 -19.73 5.62 12.02
N GLU A 545 -20.97 5.90 11.63
CA GLU A 545 -21.50 5.52 10.34
C GLU A 545 -22.56 6.48 9.78
N HIS A 546 -22.65 6.48 8.43
CA HIS A 546 -23.64 7.24 7.68
C HIS A 546 -24.52 6.36 6.77
N ASP A 547 -24.17 5.08 6.67
CA ASP A 547 -24.90 4.13 5.83
C ASP A 547 -26.26 3.79 6.41
N GLU A 548 -27.30 3.80 5.58
CA GLU A 548 -28.70 3.55 5.99
C GLU A 548 -28.86 2.14 6.58
N ASP A 549 -28.25 1.13 5.95
CA ASP A 549 -28.37 -0.26 6.39
C ASP A 549 -27.70 -0.47 7.75
N ALA A 550 -26.55 0.17 7.97
CA ALA A 550 -25.84 0.13 9.25
C ALA A 550 -26.65 0.79 10.37
N ILE A 551 -27.25 1.97 10.09
CA ILE A 551 -28.10 2.67 11.06
C ILE A 551 -29.33 1.83 11.40
N ARG A 552 -29.97 1.22 10.40
CA ARG A 552 -31.17 0.37 10.61
C ARG A 552 -30.87 -0.94 11.33
N ALA A 553 -29.67 -1.48 11.21
CA ALA A 553 -29.24 -2.69 11.88
C ALA A 553 -28.79 -2.46 13.34
N ALA A 554 -28.63 -1.21 13.76
CA ALA A 554 -28.16 -0.86 15.09
C ALA A 554 -29.20 -1.17 16.19
N ASP A 555 -28.70 -1.65 17.33
CA ASP A 555 -29.52 -1.78 18.55
C ASP A 555 -29.77 -0.42 19.21
N PHE A 556 -28.82 0.50 19.06
CA PHE A 556 -28.88 1.84 19.63
C PHE A 556 -28.22 2.86 18.71
N VAL A 557 -28.83 4.00 18.52
CA VAL A 557 -28.31 5.06 17.63
C VAL A 557 -28.16 6.35 18.43
N ILE A 558 -27.08 7.07 18.17
CA ILE A 558 -26.80 8.40 18.72
C ILE A 558 -26.62 9.36 17.53
N ASP A 559 -27.50 10.32 17.40
CA ASP A 559 -27.45 11.35 16.36
C ASP A 559 -26.90 12.66 16.92
N ILE A 560 -25.74 13.09 16.38
CA ILE A 560 -24.99 14.28 16.83
C ILE A 560 -25.16 15.41 15.81
N GLY A 561 -25.58 16.58 16.30
CA GLY A 561 -25.78 17.74 15.44
C GLY A 561 -25.88 19.03 16.28
N PRO A 562 -26.76 19.95 15.85
CA PRO A 562 -27.56 19.99 14.63
C PRO A 562 -26.76 20.34 13.37
N GLY A 563 -25.57 20.94 13.50
CA GLY A 563 -24.70 21.39 12.42
C GLY A 563 -23.31 20.79 12.50
N ALA A 564 -22.36 21.44 11.80
CA ALA A 564 -20.94 21.08 11.80
C ALA A 564 -20.12 22.08 12.62
N GLY A 565 -18.95 21.66 13.12
CA GLY A 565 -18.02 22.53 13.87
C GLY A 565 -18.67 23.14 15.11
N VAL A 566 -18.63 24.46 15.23
CA VAL A 566 -19.22 25.18 16.37
C VAL A 566 -20.75 25.06 16.46
N HIS A 567 -21.41 24.73 15.36
CA HIS A 567 -22.85 24.49 15.29
C HIS A 567 -23.25 23.04 15.60
N GLY A 568 -22.27 22.15 15.80
CA GLY A 568 -22.44 20.77 16.18
C GLY A 568 -22.24 20.52 17.67
N GLY A 569 -21.96 19.27 18.02
CA GLY A 569 -21.54 18.87 19.36
C GLY A 569 -22.66 18.65 20.36
N GLU A 570 -23.92 18.58 19.91
CA GLU A 570 -25.09 18.31 20.74
C GLU A 570 -25.71 16.97 20.36
N ILE A 571 -26.28 16.25 21.32
CA ILE A 571 -27.08 15.03 21.03
C ILE A 571 -28.47 15.48 20.64
N ILE A 572 -28.82 15.24 19.37
CA ILE A 572 -30.15 15.59 18.83
C ILE A 572 -31.18 14.52 19.18
N ALA A 573 -30.76 13.27 19.02
CA ALA A 573 -31.60 12.11 19.35
C ALA A 573 -30.74 10.93 19.77
N GLN A 574 -31.24 10.08 20.67
CA GLN A 574 -30.62 8.82 21.05
C GLN A 574 -31.68 7.79 21.38
N GLY A 575 -31.42 6.54 21.12
CA GLY A 575 -32.33 5.45 21.38
C GLY A 575 -32.36 4.40 20.28
N THR A 576 -33.47 3.73 20.09
CA THR A 576 -33.67 2.82 18.96
C THR A 576 -33.84 3.59 17.65
N VAL A 577 -33.75 2.90 16.52
CA VAL A 577 -33.97 3.51 15.20
C VAL A 577 -35.36 4.21 15.15
N ASP A 578 -36.36 3.61 15.75
CA ASP A 578 -37.73 4.20 15.81
C ASP A 578 -37.76 5.53 16.60
N ASP A 579 -36.91 5.69 17.60
CA ASP A 579 -36.80 6.94 18.35
C ASP A 579 -36.18 8.04 17.47
N ILE A 580 -35.14 7.69 16.66
CA ILE A 580 -34.54 8.61 15.70
C ILE A 580 -35.54 9.03 14.61
N LEU A 581 -36.34 8.08 14.08
CA LEU A 581 -37.35 8.35 13.04
C LEU A 581 -38.45 9.31 13.54
N LYS A 582 -38.78 9.28 14.83
CA LYS A 582 -39.78 10.16 15.44
C LYS A 582 -39.26 11.55 15.78
N CYS A 583 -37.94 11.73 15.85
CA CYS A 583 -37.33 13.01 16.19
C CYS A 583 -37.39 13.99 15.01
N LYS A 584 -38.19 15.07 15.14
CA LYS A 584 -38.34 16.07 14.09
C LYS A 584 -37.09 16.91 13.82
N ASP A 585 -36.22 17.03 14.80
CA ASP A 585 -34.99 17.83 14.70
C ASP A 585 -33.81 17.04 14.13
N SER A 586 -33.91 15.70 14.12
CA SER A 586 -32.91 14.83 13.53
C SER A 586 -32.92 14.88 12.02
N LEU A 587 -31.85 15.36 11.40
CA LEU A 587 -31.66 15.29 9.94
C LEU A 587 -31.56 13.84 9.49
N THR A 588 -30.82 13.00 10.20
CA THR A 588 -30.73 11.56 9.96
C THR A 588 -32.12 10.93 9.95
N GLY A 589 -32.95 11.25 10.95
CA GLY A 589 -34.32 10.75 11.04
C GLY A 589 -35.20 11.20 9.87
N LYS A 590 -35.04 12.43 9.36
CA LYS A 590 -35.77 12.95 8.21
C LYS A 590 -35.44 12.20 6.92
N TYR A 591 -34.15 11.87 6.70
CA TYR A 591 -33.73 11.09 5.53
C TYR A 591 -34.17 9.62 5.63
N LEU A 592 -34.02 9.00 6.78
CA LEU A 592 -34.44 7.61 7.01
C LEU A 592 -35.96 7.40 6.94
N SER A 593 -36.74 8.42 7.31
CA SER A 593 -38.21 8.39 7.21
C SER A 593 -38.75 8.78 5.83
N GLY A 594 -37.88 9.26 4.91
CA GLY A 594 -38.27 9.72 3.58
C GLY A 594 -38.93 11.12 3.54
N ILE A 595 -38.89 11.88 4.65
CA ILE A 595 -39.33 13.29 4.67
C ILE A 595 -38.39 14.16 3.82
N GLU A 596 -37.07 13.91 3.96
CA GLU A 596 -36.06 14.47 3.08
C GLU A 596 -35.50 13.37 2.19
N ILE A 597 -35.35 13.65 0.90
CA ILE A 597 -34.80 12.72 -0.08
C ILE A 597 -33.83 13.43 -1.04
N ILE A 598 -32.96 12.67 -1.64
CA ILE A 598 -32.20 13.07 -2.82
C ILE A 598 -33.06 12.71 -4.03
N GLU A 599 -33.57 13.73 -4.72
CA GLU A 599 -34.51 13.54 -5.81
C GLU A 599 -33.90 12.88 -7.03
N ILE A 600 -34.65 12.04 -7.73
CA ILE A 600 -34.28 11.50 -9.04
C ILE A 600 -34.54 12.59 -10.08
N PRO A 601 -33.63 12.91 -10.99
CA PRO A 601 -33.82 13.89 -12.03
C PRO A 601 -35.03 13.53 -12.91
N LYS A 602 -35.99 14.45 -13.05
CA LYS A 602 -37.20 14.25 -13.88
C LYS A 602 -36.88 13.97 -15.35
N LYS A 603 -35.76 14.51 -15.86
CA LYS A 603 -35.28 14.26 -17.21
C LYS A 603 -33.78 14.03 -17.15
N ARG A 604 -33.33 12.98 -17.82
CA ARG A 604 -31.90 12.68 -18.00
C ARG A 604 -31.36 13.41 -19.23
N HIS A 605 -30.11 13.81 -19.21
CA HIS A 605 -29.47 14.34 -20.40
C HIS A 605 -29.36 13.24 -21.49
N PRO A 606 -29.66 13.55 -22.75
CA PRO A 606 -29.65 12.54 -23.82
C PRO A 606 -28.26 12.05 -24.16
N PHE A 607 -28.14 10.77 -24.42
CA PHE A 607 -26.88 10.14 -24.86
C PHE A 607 -26.66 10.42 -26.36
N ASP A 608 -25.56 11.13 -26.70
CA ASP A 608 -25.12 11.33 -28.06
C ASP A 608 -24.02 10.33 -28.44
N LYS A 609 -24.34 9.40 -29.34
CA LYS A 609 -23.41 8.36 -29.83
C LYS A 609 -22.19 8.92 -30.60
N LYS A 610 -22.26 10.15 -31.07
CA LYS A 610 -21.18 10.79 -31.83
C LYS A 610 -20.19 11.51 -30.93
N ASN A 611 -20.63 11.96 -29.77
CA ASN A 611 -19.81 12.72 -28.83
C ASN A 611 -19.46 11.83 -27.63
N VAL A 612 -18.52 10.90 -27.80
CA VAL A 612 -18.13 9.90 -26.78
C VAL A 612 -16.63 9.67 -26.79
N VAL A 613 -16.07 9.38 -25.63
CA VAL A 613 -14.73 8.78 -25.49
C VAL A 613 -14.87 7.27 -25.57
N LYS A 614 -14.11 6.62 -26.44
CA LYS A 614 -14.09 5.16 -26.62
C LYS A 614 -12.71 4.62 -26.32
N LEU A 615 -12.59 3.81 -25.30
CA LEU A 615 -11.41 3.03 -24.94
C LEU A 615 -11.67 1.57 -25.31
N LYS A 616 -10.81 0.96 -26.10
CA LYS A 616 -10.95 -0.42 -26.55
C LYS A 616 -9.85 -1.30 -25.97
N GLY A 617 -10.24 -2.50 -25.59
CA GLY A 617 -9.34 -3.58 -25.25
C GLY A 617 -8.53 -3.34 -23.99
N ALA A 618 -9.09 -2.70 -22.97
CA ALA A 618 -8.44 -2.55 -21.66
C ALA A 618 -8.25 -3.91 -21.00
N SER A 619 -7.01 -4.26 -20.62
CA SER A 619 -6.64 -5.59 -20.11
C SER A 619 -5.66 -5.55 -18.94
N GLY A 620 -5.61 -4.44 -18.21
CA GLY A 620 -4.81 -4.31 -17.00
C GLY A 620 -5.38 -5.13 -15.83
N ASN A 621 -4.53 -5.68 -14.99
CA ASN A 621 -4.89 -6.47 -13.80
C ASN A 621 -5.93 -7.55 -14.13
N ASN A 622 -7.13 -7.47 -13.55
CA ASN A 622 -8.20 -8.43 -13.77
C ASN A 622 -9.13 -8.10 -14.96
N LEU A 623 -8.90 -7.00 -15.70
CA LEU A 623 -9.75 -6.63 -16.84
C LEU A 623 -9.63 -7.63 -18.00
N LYS A 624 -10.78 -8.07 -18.52
CA LYS A 624 -10.88 -9.07 -19.58
C LYS A 624 -11.09 -8.46 -20.95
N ASN A 625 -10.11 -7.66 -21.43
CA ASN A 625 -10.13 -7.01 -22.74
C ASN A 625 -11.41 -6.18 -22.97
N VAL A 626 -11.66 -5.25 -22.05
CA VAL A 626 -12.92 -4.49 -21.92
C VAL A 626 -12.95 -3.29 -22.86
N ASP A 627 -14.11 -3.05 -23.46
CA ASP A 627 -14.41 -1.85 -24.26
C ASP A 627 -15.28 -0.88 -23.43
N LEU A 628 -14.79 0.33 -23.22
CA LEU A 628 -15.45 1.38 -22.45
C LEU A 628 -15.93 2.51 -23.36
N VAL A 629 -17.17 2.96 -23.16
CA VAL A 629 -17.74 4.11 -23.88
C VAL A 629 -18.27 5.12 -22.87
N ILE A 630 -17.70 6.32 -22.84
CA ILE A 630 -18.12 7.41 -21.96
C ILE A 630 -18.75 8.52 -22.79
N PRO A 631 -20.02 8.88 -22.57
CA PRO A 631 -20.65 10.02 -23.21
C PRO A 631 -20.09 11.34 -22.68
N ASN A 632 -19.66 12.24 -23.56
CA ASN A 632 -19.21 13.56 -23.17
C ASN A 632 -20.38 14.45 -22.75
N GLY A 633 -20.12 15.38 -21.83
CA GLY A 633 -21.10 16.31 -21.28
C GLY A 633 -22.14 15.68 -20.35
N LEU A 634 -21.96 14.43 -19.95
CA LEU A 634 -22.85 13.71 -19.03
C LEU A 634 -22.14 13.35 -17.71
N MET A 635 -22.95 13.07 -16.70
CA MET A 635 -22.48 12.43 -15.46
C MET A 635 -22.60 10.92 -15.61
N THR A 636 -21.47 10.24 -15.72
CA THR A 636 -21.37 8.77 -15.82
C THR A 636 -20.91 8.18 -14.51
N CYS A 637 -21.70 7.31 -13.90
CA CYS A 637 -21.30 6.52 -12.74
C CYS A 637 -20.71 5.17 -13.16
N ILE A 638 -19.54 4.86 -12.63
CA ILE A 638 -18.87 3.56 -12.74
C ILE A 638 -19.18 2.78 -11.48
N THR A 639 -19.90 1.68 -11.60
CA THR A 639 -20.39 0.89 -10.47
C THR A 639 -19.89 -0.55 -10.52
N GLY A 640 -20.18 -1.33 -9.51
CA GLY A 640 -19.82 -2.74 -9.43
C GLY A 640 -19.22 -3.12 -8.08
N VAL A 641 -19.14 -4.41 -7.80
CA VAL A 641 -18.63 -4.93 -6.53
C VAL A 641 -17.17 -4.55 -6.29
N SER A 642 -16.72 -4.62 -5.04
CA SER A 642 -15.33 -4.34 -4.68
C SER A 642 -14.39 -5.29 -5.42
N GLY A 643 -13.28 -4.75 -5.98
CA GLY A 643 -12.32 -5.54 -6.77
C GLY A 643 -12.79 -5.92 -8.19
N SER A 644 -13.91 -5.39 -8.71
CA SER A 644 -14.39 -5.69 -10.07
C SER A 644 -13.56 -5.07 -11.21
N GLY A 645 -12.57 -4.21 -10.89
CA GLY A 645 -11.67 -3.59 -11.88
C GLY A 645 -11.97 -2.13 -12.19
N LYS A 646 -12.87 -1.46 -11.46
CA LYS A 646 -13.24 -0.05 -11.68
C LYS A 646 -12.04 0.89 -11.72
N SER A 647 -11.21 0.88 -10.69
CA SER A 647 -10.03 1.77 -10.58
C SER A 647 -8.99 1.46 -11.65
N THR A 648 -8.79 0.18 -12.00
CA THR A 648 -7.91 -0.22 -13.10
C THR A 648 -8.39 0.34 -14.44
N LEU A 649 -9.70 0.27 -14.71
CA LEU A 649 -10.28 0.76 -15.95
C LEU A 649 -10.23 2.29 -16.04
N ILE A 650 -10.60 2.97 -14.95
CA ILE A 650 -10.73 4.44 -14.96
C ILE A 650 -9.41 5.12 -14.58
N ASN A 651 -8.83 4.80 -13.41
CA ASN A 651 -7.66 5.52 -12.89
C ASN A 651 -6.38 5.07 -13.58
N ASP A 652 -6.15 3.76 -13.70
CA ASP A 652 -4.89 3.23 -14.26
C ASP A 652 -4.87 3.21 -15.79
N THR A 653 -6.01 3.26 -16.46
CA THR A 653 -6.07 3.21 -17.93
C THR A 653 -6.59 4.52 -18.50
N LEU A 654 -7.87 4.85 -18.34
CA LEU A 654 -8.49 6.02 -18.97
C LEU A 654 -7.85 7.34 -18.52
N TYR A 655 -7.71 7.56 -17.21
CA TYR A 655 -7.14 8.80 -16.68
C TYR A 655 -5.72 9.02 -17.17
N LYS A 656 -4.86 8.01 -17.08
CA LYS A 656 -3.46 8.16 -17.52
C LYS A 656 -3.36 8.43 -19.01
N LEU A 657 -4.18 7.78 -19.83
CA LEU A 657 -4.25 8.07 -21.28
C LEU A 657 -4.69 9.51 -21.55
N ALA A 658 -5.78 9.94 -20.94
CA ALA A 658 -6.27 11.30 -21.07
C ALA A 658 -5.25 12.32 -20.54
N HIS A 659 -4.55 12.00 -19.45
CA HIS A 659 -3.52 12.86 -18.86
C HIS A 659 -2.30 13.03 -19.77
N ILE A 660 -1.89 11.97 -20.48
CA ILE A 660 -0.84 12.03 -21.49
C ILE A 660 -1.28 12.90 -22.67
N GLU A 661 -2.46 12.63 -23.24
CA GLU A 661 -2.90 13.30 -24.46
C GLU A 661 -3.33 14.76 -24.25
N LEU A 662 -4.09 15.01 -23.18
CA LEU A 662 -4.68 16.34 -22.93
C LEU A 662 -3.78 17.24 -22.08
N ASN A 663 -3.09 16.69 -21.07
CA ASN A 663 -2.30 17.47 -20.13
C ASN A 663 -0.78 17.39 -20.43
N GLY A 664 -0.34 16.58 -21.42
CA GLY A 664 1.07 16.43 -21.79
C GLY A 664 1.92 15.73 -20.73
N ALA A 665 1.33 14.83 -19.92
CA ALA A 665 2.06 14.07 -18.91
C ALA A 665 3.00 13.06 -19.59
N THR A 666 4.28 13.07 -19.21
CA THR A 666 5.30 12.21 -19.83
C THR A 666 5.69 11.03 -18.96
N LEU A 667 5.27 11.04 -17.67
CA LEU A 667 5.67 10.04 -16.68
C LEU A 667 4.59 9.00 -16.40
N ASP A 668 3.39 9.16 -16.96
CA ASP A 668 2.29 8.24 -16.74
C ASP A 668 2.44 7.00 -17.65
N GLU A 669 2.27 5.83 -17.04
CA GLU A 669 2.23 4.57 -17.77
C GLU A 669 0.81 3.98 -17.62
N PRO A 670 -0.02 4.04 -18.69
CA PRO A 670 -1.35 3.46 -18.64
C PRO A 670 -1.29 1.93 -18.63
N SER A 671 -2.28 1.30 -18.01
CA SER A 671 -2.46 -0.15 -18.11
C SER A 671 -2.68 -0.59 -19.56
N PRO A 672 -2.39 -1.85 -19.91
CA PRO A 672 -2.49 -2.33 -21.29
C PRO A 672 -3.87 -2.10 -21.91
N TYR A 673 -3.89 -1.59 -23.14
CA TYR A 673 -5.10 -1.27 -23.92
C TYR A 673 -4.80 -1.41 -25.42
N LYS A 674 -5.84 -1.38 -26.27
CA LYS A 674 -5.67 -1.42 -27.73
C LYS A 674 -5.71 -0.03 -28.39
N SER A 675 -6.73 0.76 -28.09
CA SER A 675 -6.90 2.11 -28.67
C SER A 675 -7.82 2.99 -27.85
N ILE A 676 -7.63 4.30 -27.93
CA ILE A 676 -8.55 5.31 -27.39
C ILE A 676 -8.88 6.31 -28.49
N THR A 677 -10.12 6.81 -28.51
CA THR A 677 -10.61 7.84 -29.46
C THR A 677 -11.65 8.72 -28.76
N GLY A 678 -11.86 9.95 -29.27
CA GLY A 678 -12.85 10.90 -28.75
C GLY A 678 -12.30 11.86 -27.69
N LEU A 679 -11.00 11.80 -27.37
CA LEU A 679 -10.36 12.76 -26.46
C LEU A 679 -10.21 14.16 -27.09
N GLU A 680 -10.26 14.26 -28.42
CA GLU A 680 -10.23 15.50 -29.17
C GLU A 680 -11.38 16.47 -28.87
N HIS A 681 -12.44 15.98 -28.23
CA HIS A 681 -13.57 16.80 -27.76
C HIS A 681 -13.36 17.44 -26.40
N LEU A 682 -12.24 17.11 -25.75
CA LEU A 682 -11.92 17.52 -24.38
C LEU A 682 -10.64 18.36 -24.38
N ASP A 683 -10.54 19.30 -23.46
CA ASP A 683 -9.38 20.21 -23.34
C ASP A 683 -8.36 19.78 -22.27
N LYS A 684 -8.83 19.13 -21.21
CA LYS A 684 -8.00 18.64 -20.09
C LYS A 684 -8.73 17.56 -19.31
N VAL A 685 -7.96 16.78 -18.54
CA VAL A 685 -8.48 15.85 -17.52
C VAL A 685 -8.05 16.30 -16.14
N ILE A 686 -8.95 16.16 -15.18
CA ILE A 686 -8.74 16.47 -13.76
C ILE A 686 -9.18 15.28 -12.93
N ASP A 687 -8.24 14.73 -12.18
CA ASP A 687 -8.48 13.67 -11.20
C ASP A 687 -8.70 14.26 -9.81
N ILE A 688 -9.75 13.83 -9.14
CA ILE A 688 -10.13 14.26 -7.80
C ILE A 688 -10.25 13.01 -6.93
N ASP A 689 -9.12 12.55 -6.45
CA ASP A 689 -8.96 11.39 -5.59
C ASP A 689 -8.90 11.78 -4.10
N GLN A 690 -8.91 10.78 -3.22
CA GLN A 690 -8.84 10.93 -1.75
C GLN A 690 -7.42 11.15 -1.22
N SER A 691 -6.40 11.25 -2.08
CA SER A 691 -5.02 11.48 -1.63
C SER A 691 -4.89 12.83 -0.92
N PRO A 692 -4.00 12.94 0.09
CA PRO A 692 -3.81 14.18 0.83
C PRO A 692 -3.43 15.36 -0.09
N ILE A 693 -3.91 16.56 0.22
CA ILE A 693 -3.55 17.80 -0.51
C ILE A 693 -2.09 18.23 -0.31
N GLY A 694 -1.34 17.49 0.49
CA GLY A 694 0.09 17.65 0.73
C GLY A 694 0.58 16.71 1.81
N ARG A 695 1.88 16.42 1.79
CA ARG A 695 2.51 15.44 2.70
C ARG A 695 3.13 16.04 3.94
N THR A 696 3.12 17.38 4.06
CA THR A 696 3.76 18.09 5.17
C THR A 696 2.75 18.90 5.96
N PRO A 697 3.00 19.20 7.24
CA PRO A 697 2.14 20.06 8.06
C PRO A 697 1.97 21.50 7.50
N ARG A 698 2.82 21.91 6.56
CA ARG A 698 2.75 23.22 5.89
C ARG A 698 1.65 23.31 4.84
N SER A 699 1.26 22.18 4.26
CA SER A 699 0.13 22.13 3.32
C SER A 699 -1.18 22.28 4.09
N ASN A 700 -2.06 23.14 3.62
CA ASN A 700 -3.37 23.39 4.22
C ASN A 700 -4.37 23.89 3.15
N PRO A 701 -5.67 23.96 3.45
CA PRO A 701 -6.69 24.42 2.51
C PRO A 701 -6.39 25.80 1.91
N ALA A 702 -5.90 26.76 2.71
CA ALA A 702 -5.61 28.11 2.23
C ALA A 702 -4.46 28.14 1.21
N THR A 703 -3.40 27.37 1.44
CA THR A 703 -2.27 27.28 0.49
C THR A 703 -2.63 26.53 -0.77
N TYR A 704 -3.36 25.42 -0.64
CA TYR A 704 -3.74 24.57 -1.75
C TYR A 704 -4.69 25.26 -2.76
N THR A 705 -5.68 26.00 -2.25
CA THR A 705 -6.63 26.76 -3.07
C THR A 705 -6.06 28.10 -3.56
N GLY A 706 -4.89 28.48 -3.06
CA GLY A 706 -4.25 29.76 -3.37
C GLY A 706 -4.94 30.98 -2.75
N ILE A 707 -5.77 30.79 -1.73
CA ILE A 707 -6.35 31.87 -0.92
C ILE A 707 -5.25 32.57 -0.13
N PHE A 708 -4.30 31.80 0.38
CA PHE A 708 -3.22 32.32 1.23
C PHE A 708 -2.35 33.39 0.55
N THR A 709 -2.16 33.33 -0.76
CA THR A 709 -1.44 34.37 -1.50
C THR A 709 -2.13 35.71 -1.36
N ALA A 710 -3.44 35.77 -1.60
CA ALA A 710 -4.21 37.02 -1.44
C ALA A 710 -4.24 37.49 0.01
N ILE A 711 -4.32 36.60 0.99
CA ILE A 711 -4.24 36.97 2.43
C ILE A 711 -2.89 37.61 2.74
N ARG A 712 -1.78 37.06 2.27
CA ARG A 712 -0.43 37.65 2.48
C ARG A 712 -0.31 39.04 1.86
N ASP A 713 -0.90 39.25 0.68
CA ASP A 713 -0.91 40.56 0.01
C ASP A 713 -1.71 41.57 0.83
N ILE A 714 -2.82 41.19 1.44
CA ILE A 714 -3.63 42.03 2.32
C ILE A 714 -2.81 42.42 3.55
N PHE A 715 -2.15 41.48 4.21
CA PHE A 715 -1.32 41.77 5.37
C PHE A 715 -0.12 42.68 5.03
N ALA A 716 0.51 42.49 3.89
CA ALA A 716 1.60 43.34 3.40
C ALA A 716 1.12 44.75 3.06
N ALA A 717 -0.15 44.90 2.68
CA ALA A 717 -0.75 46.21 2.38
C ALA A 717 -1.20 47.00 3.60
N THR A 718 -1.16 46.42 4.81
CA THR A 718 -1.50 47.18 6.05
C THR A 718 -0.54 48.32 6.29
N GLN A 719 -0.98 49.37 7.00
CA GLN A 719 -0.16 50.54 7.32
C GLN A 719 1.09 50.13 8.13
N GLU A 720 0.93 49.26 9.10
CA GLU A 720 1.98 48.69 9.92
C GLU A 720 3.06 47.97 9.08
N SER A 721 2.63 47.11 8.16
CA SER A 721 3.56 46.38 7.28
C SER A 721 4.34 47.32 6.37
N ARG A 722 3.68 48.36 5.84
CA ARG A 722 4.35 49.37 5.00
C ARG A 722 5.39 50.16 5.75
N SER A 723 5.07 50.56 6.97
CA SER A 723 5.99 51.32 7.85
C SER A 723 7.22 50.49 8.23
N ARG A 724 7.07 49.19 8.41
CA ARG A 724 8.15 48.25 8.72
C ARG A 724 8.84 47.66 7.47
N GLY A 725 8.40 48.02 6.26
CA GLY A 725 8.95 47.48 5.01
C GLY A 725 8.67 45.98 4.78
N TYR A 726 7.62 45.44 5.38
CA TYR A 726 7.26 44.05 5.26
C TYR A 726 6.59 43.75 3.90
N LYS A 727 7.18 42.82 3.17
CA LYS A 727 6.68 42.31 1.88
C LYS A 727 5.80 41.06 2.09
N PRO A 728 5.01 40.61 1.10
CA PRO A 728 4.19 39.40 1.22
C PRO A 728 4.94 38.13 1.67
N GLY A 729 6.25 38.05 1.36
CA GLY A 729 7.11 36.96 1.82
C GLY A 729 7.27 36.87 3.35
N ARG A 730 7.15 38.00 4.07
CA ARG A 730 7.18 38.06 5.52
C ARG A 730 6.06 37.23 6.16
N PHE A 731 4.90 37.20 5.53
CA PHE A 731 3.71 36.49 5.98
C PHE A 731 3.62 35.04 5.48
N SER A 732 4.71 34.53 4.87
CA SER A 732 4.81 33.13 4.46
C SER A 732 5.53 32.30 5.52
N PHE A 733 4.91 31.25 6.00
CA PHE A 733 5.58 30.29 6.88
C PHE A 733 6.56 29.35 6.15
N ASN A 734 6.61 29.40 4.82
CA ASN A 734 7.56 28.61 4.00
C ASN A 734 8.88 29.33 3.74
N VAL A 735 8.95 30.66 3.97
CA VAL A 735 10.11 31.49 3.65
C VAL A 735 10.72 32.04 4.92
N LYS A 736 12.05 32.10 4.98
CA LYS A 736 12.77 32.76 6.11
C LYS A 736 12.38 34.22 6.22
N GLY A 737 12.38 34.71 7.46
CA GLY A 737 12.18 36.15 7.79
C GLY A 737 10.95 36.37 8.67
N GLY A 738 9.80 35.75 8.41
CA GLY A 738 8.60 35.93 9.25
C GLY A 738 8.15 34.70 10.00
N ARG A 739 8.65 33.52 9.60
CA ARG A 739 8.32 32.24 10.23
C ARG A 739 9.09 32.03 11.54
N CYS A 740 8.59 31.17 12.38
CA CYS A 740 9.35 30.63 13.50
C CYS A 740 10.48 29.74 12.98
N GLU A 741 11.73 30.06 13.28
CA GLU A 741 12.87 29.29 12.79
C GLU A 741 13.10 27.98 13.57
N ALA A 742 12.62 27.88 14.83
CA ALA A 742 12.72 26.63 15.60
C ALA A 742 11.94 25.48 14.95
N CYS A 743 10.70 25.72 14.52
CA CYS A 743 9.90 24.74 13.79
C CYS A 743 9.88 24.99 12.27
N GLN A 744 10.65 25.95 11.79
CA GLN A 744 10.73 26.33 10.38
C GLN A 744 9.36 26.64 9.73
N GLY A 745 8.38 27.07 10.52
CA GLY A 745 7.02 27.38 10.08
C GLY A 745 6.03 26.22 10.11
N ASP A 746 6.42 25.03 10.57
CA ASP A 746 5.52 23.88 10.71
C ASP A 746 4.52 24.05 11.86
N GLY A 747 4.90 24.79 12.91
CA GLY A 747 4.14 24.90 14.15
C GLY A 747 4.33 23.69 15.07
N LEU A 748 4.81 22.60 14.53
CA LEU A 748 5.07 21.34 15.20
C LEU A 748 6.53 20.95 15.03
N ILE A 749 7.08 20.19 15.96
CA ILE A 749 8.41 19.58 15.87
C ILE A 749 8.19 18.08 15.69
N LYS A 750 8.76 17.53 14.62
CA LYS A 750 8.77 16.10 14.36
C LYS A 750 9.80 15.44 15.26
N VAL A 751 9.37 14.50 16.08
CA VAL A 751 10.23 13.61 16.86
C VAL A 751 10.27 12.26 16.16
N GLU A 752 11.40 11.92 15.57
CA GLU A 752 11.58 10.65 14.88
C GLU A 752 11.75 9.52 15.90
N MET A 753 10.87 8.54 15.82
CA MET A 753 10.87 7.36 16.67
C MET A 753 11.27 6.15 15.83
N HIS A 754 12.53 5.70 15.91
CA HIS A 754 13.11 4.66 15.03
C HIS A 754 12.29 3.37 14.89
N PHE A 755 11.48 2.99 15.88
CA PHE A 755 10.67 1.76 15.89
C PHE A 755 9.17 2.01 16.02
N LEU A 756 8.75 3.27 16.21
CA LEU A 756 7.36 3.70 16.37
C LEU A 756 7.03 4.77 15.32
N PRO A 757 5.74 5.04 15.05
CA PRO A 757 5.36 6.17 14.21
C PRO A 757 5.92 7.48 14.75
N ASP A 758 6.34 8.37 13.85
CA ASP A 758 6.84 9.70 14.22
C ASP A 758 5.79 10.48 14.99
N VAL A 759 6.21 11.13 16.06
CA VAL A 759 5.35 11.96 16.91
C VAL A 759 5.56 13.43 16.57
N TYR A 760 4.47 14.17 16.43
CA TYR A 760 4.50 15.61 16.20
C TYR A 760 4.08 16.33 17.49
N VAL A 761 4.99 17.10 18.08
CA VAL A 761 4.73 17.87 19.29
C VAL A 761 4.63 19.37 18.97
N PRO A 762 3.79 20.14 19.68
CA PRO A 762 3.73 21.60 19.54
C PRO A 762 5.11 22.24 19.72
N CYS A 763 5.43 23.22 18.89
CA CYS A 763 6.69 23.96 19.03
C CYS A 763 6.66 24.87 20.25
N ASP A 764 7.57 24.68 21.18
CA ASP A 764 7.65 25.45 22.45
C ASP A 764 7.90 26.94 22.22
N VAL A 765 8.60 27.30 21.15
CA VAL A 765 8.96 28.69 20.84
C VAL A 765 7.76 29.47 20.31
N CYS A 766 7.06 28.94 19.30
CA CYS A 766 5.92 29.65 18.70
C CYS A 766 4.56 29.16 19.22
N LYS A 767 4.50 28.11 20.04
CA LYS A 767 3.27 27.52 20.57
C LYS A 767 2.26 27.23 19.43
N SER A 768 2.71 26.52 18.41
CA SER A 768 1.98 26.19 17.18
C SER A 768 1.58 27.37 16.29
N LYS A 769 1.98 28.62 16.60
CA LYS A 769 1.57 29.80 15.82
C LYS A 769 2.31 29.98 14.50
N ARG A 770 3.35 29.18 14.21
CA ARG A 770 4.12 29.12 12.95
C ARG A 770 4.99 30.35 12.64
N TYR A 771 4.74 31.50 13.24
CA TYR A 771 5.40 32.79 12.98
C TYR A 771 6.21 33.29 14.16
N ASN A 772 7.15 34.18 13.89
CA ASN A 772 7.84 34.92 14.93
C ASN A 772 6.94 36.01 15.49
N ARG A 773 7.36 36.59 16.63
CA ARG A 773 6.58 37.59 17.40
C ARG A 773 6.28 38.83 16.58
N GLU A 774 7.27 39.37 15.87
CA GLU A 774 7.17 40.63 15.12
C GLU A 774 6.17 40.50 13.95
N THR A 775 6.07 39.34 13.31
CA THR A 775 5.07 39.09 12.26
C THR A 775 3.65 39.01 12.84
N LEU A 776 3.51 38.44 14.05
CA LEU A 776 2.22 38.32 14.74
C LEU A 776 1.69 39.68 15.30
N GLU A 777 2.51 40.67 15.40
CA GLU A 777 2.10 42.04 15.81
C GLU A 777 1.27 42.73 14.72
N VAL A 778 1.48 42.38 13.45
CA VAL A 778 0.71 42.98 12.35
C VAL A 778 -0.72 42.48 12.36
N LEU A 779 -1.67 43.42 12.41
CA LEU A 779 -3.09 43.11 12.48
C LEU A 779 -3.83 43.63 11.24
N TYR A 780 -4.75 42.81 10.75
CA TYR A 780 -5.77 43.18 9.77
C TYR A 780 -7.16 42.99 10.41
N LYS A 781 -7.95 44.07 10.51
CA LYS A 781 -9.24 44.04 11.23
C LYS A 781 -9.17 43.43 12.64
N GLY A 782 -8.09 43.71 13.38
CA GLY A 782 -7.88 43.22 14.74
C GLY A 782 -7.39 41.78 14.86
N LYS A 783 -7.10 41.08 13.75
CA LYS A 783 -6.62 39.71 13.74
C LYS A 783 -5.24 39.61 13.10
N ASN A 784 -4.31 38.86 13.70
CA ASN A 784 -3.02 38.52 13.08
C ASN A 784 -3.13 37.38 12.12
N ILE A 785 -2.06 37.12 11.36
CA ILE A 785 -2.04 36.07 10.30
C ILE A 785 -2.30 34.68 10.85
N HIS A 786 -1.85 34.32 12.04
CA HIS A 786 -2.13 33.04 12.68
C HIS A 786 -3.61 32.92 13.04
N GLN A 787 -4.21 33.95 13.64
CA GLN A 787 -5.63 33.96 13.98
C GLN A 787 -6.52 33.84 12.74
N VAL A 788 -6.09 34.41 11.60
CA VAL A 788 -6.79 34.24 10.31
C VAL A 788 -6.67 32.81 9.80
N LEU A 789 -5.50 32.17 9.93
CA LEU A 789 -5.34 30.75 9.56
C LEU A 789 -6.12 29.82 10.50
N ASP A 790 -6.37 30.22 11.73
CA ASP A 790 -7.15 29.44 12.71
C ASP A 790 -8.68 29.63 12.58
N MET A 791 -9.13 30.56 11.73
CA MET A 791 -10.55 30.71 11.40
C MET A 791 -11.08 29.50 10.66
N THR A 792 -12.35 29.16 10.93
CA THR A 792 -13.11 28.27 10.06
C THR A 792 -13.33 28.92 8.68
N ILE A 793 -13.61 28.12 7.67
CA ILE A 793 -13.95 28.64 6.32
C ILE A 793 -15.17 29.57 6.40
N GLU A 794 -16.15 29.25 7.22
CA GLU A 794 -17.35 30.06 7.45
C GLU A 794 -16.99 31.44 8.06
N ASP A 795 -16.24 31.47 9.14
CA ASP A 795 -15.78 32.70 9.77
C ASP A 795 -14.92 33.54 8.81
N ALA A 796 -14.03 32.90 8.08
CA ALA A 796 -13.19 33.55 7.09
C ALA A 796 -14.00 34.14 5.93
N PHE A 797 -15.07 33.48 5.51
CA PHE A 797 -15.97 33.97 4.46
C PHE A 797 -16.63 35.30 4.88
N GLU A 798 -17.14 35.39 6.10
CA GLU A 798 -17.70 36.65 6.61
C GLU A 798 -16.60 37.70 6.82
N PHE A 799 -15.45 37.31 7.35
CA PHE A 799 -14.33 38.23 7.62
C PHE A 799 -13.77 38.90 6.35
N PHE A 800 -13.66 38.12 5.27
CA PHE A 800 -13.14 38.57 3.97
C PHE A 800 -14.23 38.96 2.97
N LYS A 801 -15.48 39.04 3.37
CA LYS A 801 -16.63 39.39 2.52
C LYS A 801 -16.42 40.62 1.61
N PRO A 802 -15.70 41.69 2.05
CA PRO A 802 -15.41 42.86 1.22
C PRO A 802 -14.34 42.62 0.14
N ILE A 803 -13.66 41.46 0.13
CA ILE A 803 -12.55 41.16 -0.78
C ILE A 803 -13.00 40.10 -1.81
N PRO A 804 -13.41 40.51 -3.05
CA PRO A 804 -14.03 39.61 -4.01
C PRO A 804 -13.17 38.40 -4.38
N ALA A 805 -11.86 38.59 -4.51
CA ALA A 805 -10.93 37.52 -4.90
C ALA A 805 -10.81 36.41 -3.84
N VAL A 806 -10.83 36.76 -2.56
CA VAL A 806 -10.82 35.81 -1.43
C VAL A 806 -12.20 35.19 -1.25
N LYS A 807 -13.25 36.05 -1.24
CA LYS A 807 -14.64 35.64 -1.07
C LYS A 807 -15.05 34.54 -2.07
N ARG A 808 -14.73 34.72 -3.37
CA ARG A 808 -15.08 33.75 -4.42
C ARG A 808 -14.49 32.35 -4.15
N LYS A 809 -13.22 32.27 -3.70
CA LYS A 809 -12.58 31.00 -3.38
C LYS A 809 -13.13 30.39 -2.08
N LEU A 810 -13.44 31.21 -1.09
CA LEU A 810 -14.09 30.75 0.14
C LEU A 810 -15.50 30.23 -0.14
N GLN A 811 -16.24 30.87 -1.05
CA GLN A 811 -17.56 30.41 -1.47
C GLN A 811 -17.51 29.00 -2.05
N THR A 812 -16.50 28.67 -2.88
CA THR A 812 -16.38 27.31 -3.43
C THR A 812 -16.07 26.24 -2.36
N LEU A 813 -15.37 26.63 -1.29
CA LEU A 813 -15.16 25.75 -0.12
C LEU A 813 -16.46 25.59 0.70
N MET A 814 -17.26 26.64 0.81
CA MET A 814 -18.59 26.56 1.44
C MET A 814 -19.53 25.67 0.62
N ASP A 815 -19.57 25.82 -0.70
CA ASP A 815 -20.42 25.07 -1.63
C ASP A 815 -20.19 23.56 -1.55
N VAL A 816 -18.95 23.12 -1.25
CA VAL A 816 -18.63 21.69 -1.07
C VAL A 816 -18.78 21.20 0.38
N GLY A 817 -19.38 22.00 1.28
CA GLY A 817 -19.70 21.61 2.66
C GLY A 817 -18.52 21.60 3.63
N LEU A 818 -17.46 22.38 3.37
CA LEU A 818 -16.28 22.46 4.26
C LEU A 818 -16.31 23.68 5.21
N THR A 819 -17.50 24.10 5.66
CA THR A 819 -17.71 25.27 6.49
C THR A 819 -16.91 25.26 7.78
N TYR A 820 -16.79 24.10 8.40
CA TYR A 820 -16.17 23.84 9.71
C TYR A 820 -14.64 23.68 9.68
N VAL A 821 -14.04 23.42 8.51
CA VAL A 821 -12.60 23.22 8.37
C VAL A 821 -11.87 24.54 8.55
N LYS A 822 -10.73 24.54 9.29
CA LYS A 822 -9.91 25.74 9.46
C LYS A 822 -9.05 26.00 8.21
N LEU A 823 -8.85 27.26 7.85
CA LEU A 823 -8.03 27.67 6.71
C LEU A 823 -6.60 27.11 6.78
N GLY A 824 -5.99 27.15 7.97
CA GLY A 824 -4.63 26.68 8.22
C GLY A 824 -4.54 25.23 8.72
N GLN A 825 -5.63 24.46 8.69
CA GLN A 825 -5.62 23.06 9.12
C GLN A 825 -4.63 22.24 8.30
N SER A 826 -3.76 21.50 8.99
CA SER A 826 -2.74 20.69 8.31
C SER A 826 -3.37 19.65 7.36
N ALA A 827 -2.80 19.49 6.18
CA ALA A 827 -3.23 18.46 5.22
C ALA A 827 -3.20 17.05 5.81
N THR A 828 -2.32 16.79 6.77
CA THR A 828 -2.17 15.49 7.43
C THR A 828 -3.29 15.19 8.44
N THR A 829 -4.08 16.19 8.82
CA THR A 829 -5.22 16.04 9.75
C THR A 829 -6.58 16.02 9.04
N LEU A 830 -6.60 16.30 7.73
CA LEU A 830 -7.81 16.19 6.93
C LEU A 830 -8.15 14.72 6.64
N SER A 831 -9.42 14.39 6.69
CA SER A 831 -9.90 13.10 6.17
C SER A 831 -9.74 13.03 4.64
N GLY A 832 -9.76 11.81 4.07
CA GLY A 832 -9.69 11.63 2.61
C GLY A 832 -10.79 12.39 1.87
N GLY A 833 -12.03 12.34 2.37
CA GLY A 833 -13.16 13.06 1.80
C GLY A 833 -13.04 14.59 1.91
N GLU A 834 -12.49 15.11 3.02
CA GLU A 834 -12.22 16.55 3.15
C GLU A 834 -11.14 17.00 2.18
N ALA A 835 -10.03 16.23 2.05
CA ALA A 835 -8.97 16.52 1.09
C ALA A 835 -9.50 16.55 -0.35
N GLN A 836 -10.35 15.60 -0.70
CA GLN A 836 -11.00 15.51 -2.01
C GLN A 836 -11.89 16.73 -2.29
N ARG A 837 -12.72 17.13 -1.32
CA ARG A 837 -13.58 18.32 -1.43
C ARG A 837 -12.77 19.62 -1.54
N VAL A 838 -11.61 19.74 -0.86
CA VAL A 838 -10.68 20.87 -1.06
C VAL A 838 -10.14 20.88 -2.49
N LYS A 839 -9.80 19.72 -3.07
CA LYS A 839 -9.37 19.62 -4.47
C LYS A 839 -10.49 20.08 -5.42
N LEU A 840 -11.70 19.58 -5.21
CA LEU A 840 -12.87 19.96 -6.00
C LEU A 840 -13.14 21.47 -5.94
N SER A 841 -13.07 22.07 -4.74
CA SER A 841 -13.29 23.52 -4.56
C SER A 841 -12.28 24.37 -5.33
N LYS A 842 -11.02 23.92 -5.39
CA LYS A 842 -9.97 24.59 -6.17
C LYS A 842 -10.31 24.60 -7.66
N GLU A 843 -10.78 23.48 -8.20
CA GLU A 843 -11.16 23.40 -9.60
C GLU A 843 -12.40 24.26 -9.91
N LEU A 844 -13.40 24.24 -9.03
CA LEU A 844 -14.56 25.14 -9.11
C LEU A 844 -14.21 26.63 -9.10
N SER A 845 -13.11 26.99 -8.45
CA SER A 845 -12.67 28.40 -8.40
C SER A 845 -12.00 28.89 -9.69
N LYS A 846 -11.61 27.99 -10.60
CA LYS A 846 -11.00 28.30 -11.89
C LYS A 846 -12.07 28.67 -12.91
N ARG A 847 -11.64 29.29 -14.03
CA ARG A 847 -12.53 29.54 -15.17
C ARG A 847 -12.80 28.19 -15.88
N ASP A 848 -14.05 27.87 -16.02
CA ASP A 848 -14.52 26.66 -16.68
C ASP A 848 -14.57 26.84 -18.20
N THR A 849 -14.17 25.81 -18.94
CA THR A 849 -14.20 25.77 -20.41
C THR A 849 -15.42 25.01 -20.95
N GLY A 850 -16.06 24.21 -20.12
CA GLY A 850 -17.18 23.33 -20.52
C GLY A 850 -16.74 22.08 -21.30
N GLN A 851 -15.44 21.82 -21.42
CA GLN A 851 -14.86 20.67 -22.15
C GLN A 851 -13.88 19.86 -21.29
N THR A 852 -13.98 19.95 -19.97
CA THR A 852 -13.09 19.26 -19.05
C THR A 852 -13.66 17.89 -18.69
N LEU A 853 -12.78 16.87 -18.69
CA LEU A 853 -13.06 15.55 -18.11
C LEU A 853 -12.70 15.56 -16.62
N TYR A 854 -13.69 15.45 -15.76
CA TYR A 854 -13.50 15.24 -14.31
C TYR A 854 -13.65 13.77 -13.98
N ILE A 855 -12.68 13.23 -13.26
CA ILE A 855 -12.73 11.89 -12.68
C ILE A 855 -12.78 12.04 -11.17
N LEU A 856 -13.83 11.51 -10.54
CA LEU A 856 -14.04 11.55 -9.10
C LEU A 856 -14.08 10.11 -8.56
N ASP A 857 -13.22 9.82 -7.61
CA ASP A 857 -13.12 8.49 -7.00
C ASP A 857 -13.80 8.52 -5.63
N GLU A 858 -14.97 7.88 -5.52
CA GLU A 858 -15.80 7.76 -4.32
C GLU A 858 -15.98 9.11 -3.57
N PRO A 859 -16.53 10.15 -4.23
CA PRO A 859 -16.61 11.49 -3.64
C PRO A 859 -17.56 11.62 -2.44
N THR A 860 -18.40 10.63 -2.19
CA THR A 860 -19.35 10.63 -1.07
C THR A 860 -18.83 9.94 0.19
N THR A 861 -17.59 9.50 0.16
CA THR A 861 -16.92 8.84 1.30
C THR A 861 -16.99 9.69 2.57
N GLY A 862 -17.53 9.12 3.67
CA GLY A 862 -17.64 9.81 4.96
C GLY A 862 -18.67 10.95 5.01
N LEU A 863 -19.62 11.00 4.08
CA LEU A 863 -20.63 12.02 4.01
C LEU A 863 -22.00 11.54 4.50
N HIS A 864 -22.63 12.38 5.32
CA HIS A 864 -24.05 12.23 5.66
C HIS A 864 -24.95 12.52 4.44
N PHE A 865 -26.14 11.98 4.38
CA PHE A 865 -27.12 12.16 3.29
C PHE A 865 -27.29 13.63 2.88
N HIS A 866 -27.34 14.55 3.84
CA HIS A 866 -27.44 15.98 3.59
C HIS A 866 -26.21 16.54 2.85
N ASP A 867 -25.00 16.14 3.26
CA ASP A 867 -23.77 16.56 2.64
C ASP A 867 -23.66 16.01 1.21
N ILE A 868 -24.14 14.77 0.97
CA ILE A 868 -24.23 14.16 -0.36
C ILE A 868 -25.17 14.98 -1.27
N LYS A 869 -26.33 15.40 -0.76
CA LYS A 869 -27.25 16.25 -1.50
C LYS A 869 -26.60 17.55 -1.97
N GLN A 870 -25.85 18.22 -1.08
CA GLN A 870 -25.10 19.44 -1.41
C GLN A 870 -24.01 19.18 -2.45
N LEU A 871 -23.21 18.13 -2.27
CA LEU A 871 -22.15 17.75 -3.20
C LEU A 871 -22.71 17.44 -4.59
N LEU A 872 -23.82 16.72 -4.69
CA LEU A 872 -24.48 16.42 -5.97
C LEU A 872 -24.93 17.68 -6.70
N GLN A 873 -25.43 18.71 -5.99
CA GLN A 873 -25.76 19.99 -6.62
C GLN A 873 -24.54 20.63 -7.30
N VAL A 874 -23.38 20.52 -6.68
CA VAL A 874 -22.11 21.03 -7.24
C VAL A 874 -21.69 20.23 -8.47
N ILE A 875 -21.74 18.91 -8.39
CA ILE A 875 -21.37 17.99 -9.48
C ILE A 875 -22.30 18.21 -10.68
N HIS A 876 -23.62 18.30 -10.44
CA HIS A 876 -24.57 18.55 -11.52
C HIS A 876 -24.38 19.93 -12.17
N ARG A 877 -24.06 20.96 -11.38
CA ARG A 877 -23.71 22.30 -11.92
C ARG A 877 -22.49 22.25 -12.85
N LEU A 878 -21.44 21.47 -12.50
CA LEU A 878 -20.28 21.27 -13.37
C LEU A 878 -20.67 20.58 -14.69
N ARG A 879 -21.50 19.54 -14.63
CA ARG A 879 -22.04 18.85 -15.80
C ARG A 879 -22.86 19.81 -16.69
N ASP A 880 -23.73 20.58 -16.09
CA ASP A 880 -24.64 21.51 -16.80
C ASP A 880 -23.88 22.62 -17.53
N HIS A 881 -22.63 22.87 -17.14
CA HIS A 881 -21.71 23.75 -17.91
C HIS A 881 -21.06 23.05 -19.11
N GLY A 882 -21.38 21.79 -19.40
CA GLY A 882 -20.90 21.03 -20.54
C GLY A 882 -19.77 20.05 -20.25
N ASN A 883 -19.28 20.00 -19.03
CA ASN A 883 -18.18 19.12 -18.64
C ASN A 883 -18.59 17.65 -18.62
N THR A 884 -17.65 16.78 -18.91
CA THR A 884 -17.80 15.33 -18.77
C THR A 884 -17.39 14.92 -17.37
N ILE A 885 -18.26 14.21 -16.65
CA ILE A 885 -18.00 13.79 -15.27
C ILE A 885 -18.07 12.28 -15.18
N VAL A 886 -17.00 11.65 -14.74
CA VAL A 886 -16.92 10.23 -14.44
C VAL A 886 -16.77 10.07 -12.94
N VAL A 887 -17.69 9.33 -12.32
CA VAL A 887 -17.70 9.11 -10.87
C VAL A 887 -17.63 7.61 -10.61
N ILE A 888 -16.60 7.16 -9.91
CA ILE A 888 -16.57 5.81 -9.36
C ILE A 888 -17.35 5.86 -8.04
N GLU A 889 -18.43 5.09 -7.93
CA GLU A 889 -19.32 5.18 -6.76
C GLU A 889 -20.03 3.87 -6.42
N HIS A 890 -20.33 3.75 -5.13
CA HIS A 890 -21.12 2.68 -4.56
C HIS A 890 -22.44 3.20 -3.94
N ASN A 891 -22.51 4.50 -3.66
CA ASN A 891 -23.68 5.11 -3.06
C ASN A 891 -24.85 5.16 -4.05
N LEU A 892 -25.94 4.50 -3.70
CA LEU A 892 -27.12 4.38 -4.57
C LEU A 892 -27.80 5.74 -4.84
N ASP A 893 -27.72 6.68 -3.89
CA ASP A 893 -28.28 8.02 -4.07
C ASP A 893 -27.55 8.81 -5.15
N VAL A 894 -26.24 8.61 -5.30
CA VAL A 894 -25.47 9.18 -6.41
C VAL A 894 -25.80 8.47 -7.71
N ILE A 895 -25.80 7.14 -7.71
CA ILE A 895 -26.05 6.32 -8.90
C ILE A 895 -27.43 6.63 -9.50
N LYS A 896 -28.48 6.77 -8.67
CA LYS A 896 -29.83 7.11 -9.17
C LYS A 896 -29.92 8.48 -9.82
N THR A 897 -29.00 9.42 -9.51
CA THR A 897 -28.99 10.76 -10.11
C THR A 897 -28.14 10.88 -11.36
N ALA A 898 -27.31 9.87 -11.69
CA ALA A 898 -26.44 9.86 -12.87
C ALA A 898 -27.24 9.84 -14.19
N ASP A 899 -26.67 10.42 -15.25
CA ASP A 899 -27.26 10.34 -16.60
C ASP A 899 -26.97 8.97 -17.23
N TRP A 900 -25.80 8.40 -16.95
CA TRP A 900 -25.32 7.13 -17.49
C TRP A 900 -24.65 6.30 -16.40
N VAL A 901 -24.81 5.00 -16.45
CA VAL A 901 -24.20 4.05 -15.51
C VAL A 901 -23.49 2.96 -16.31
N ILE A 902 -22.31 2.58 -15.84
CA ILE A 902 -21.51 1.46 -16.37
C ILE A 902 -21.20 0.55 -15.20
N ASP A 903 -21.74 -0.64 -15.21
CA ASP A 903 -21.60 -1.61 -14.11
C ASP A 903 -20.60 -2.70 -14.45
N LEU A 904 -19.58 -2.88 -13.60
CA LEU A 904 -18.52 -3.87 -13.73
C LEU A 904 -18.76 -5.06 -12.78
N GLY A 905 -18.41 -6.23 -13.25
CA GLY A 905 -18.55 -7.44 -12.44
C GLY A 905 -18.18 -8.70 -13.22
N PRO A 906 -18.87 -9.84 -12.96
CA PRO A 906 -19.92 -10.03 -11.93
C PRO A 906 -19.42 -10.06 -10.49
N GLU A 907 -18.15 -10.48 -10.29
CA GLU A 907 -17.52 -10.64 -8.99
C GLU A 907 -16.27 -9.73 -8.87
N GLY A 908 -15.55 -9.83 -7.75
CA GLY A 908 -14.23 -9.23 -7.55
C GLY A 908 -13.10 -10.15 -8.02
N GLY A 909 -11.90 -9.60 -8.21
CA GLY A 909 -10.70 -10.34 -8.57
C GLY A 909 -10.79 -11.04 -9.92
N SER A 910 -10.39 -12.31 -10.01
CA SER A 910 -10.41 -13.12 -11.23
C SER A 910 -11.81 -13.35 -11.80
N GLY A 911 -12.83 -13.36 -10.93
CA GLY A 911 -14.24 -13.45 -11.30
C GLY A 911 -14.86 -12.14 -11.83
N GLY A 912 -14.12 -11.03 -11.82
CA GLY A 912 -14.56 -9.73 -12.30
C GLY A 912 -13.97 -9.36 -13.66
N GLY A 913 -13.82 -8.06 -13.86
CA GLY A 913 -13.12 -7.49 -15.02
C GLY A 913 -13.92 -7.42 -16.30
N GLU A 914 -15.25 -7.47 -16.22
CA GLU A 914 -16.16 -7.37 -17.37
C GLU A 914 -17.17 -6.22 -17.15
N ILE A 915 -17.59 -5.57 -18.23
CA ILE A 915 -18.74 -4.66 -18.19
C ILE A 915 -20.01 -5.50 -18.36
N LEU A 916 -20.85 -5.51 -17.33
CA LEU A 916 -22.09 -6.28 -17.34
C LEU A 916 -23.23 -5.59 -18.07
N VAL A 917 -23.38 -4.29 -17.83
CA VAL A 917 -24.45 -3.48 -18.40
C VAL A 917 -24.05 -2.01 -18.42
N THR A 918 -24.54 -1.30 -19.44
CA THR A 918 -24.43 0.15 -19.60
C THR A 918 -25.78 0.75 -19.97
N GLY A 919 -26.10 1.90 -19.44
CA GLY A 919 -27.38 2.58 -19.74
C GLY A 919 -27.74 3.61 -18.71
N THR A 920 -28.97 4.13 -18.78
CA THR A 920 -29.53 4.96 -17.73
C THR A 920 -29.76 4.11 -16.46
N PRO A 921 -29.83 4.71 -15.28
CA PRO A 921 -30.13 3.97 -14.04
C PRO A 921 -31.35 3.05 -14.15
N GLU A 922 -32.41 3.50 -14.84
CA GLU A 922 -33.64 2.72 -15.05
C GLU A 922 -33.43 1.51 -15.99
N GLN A 923 -32.50 1.62 -16.94
CA GLN A 923 -32.13 0.51 -17.83
C GLN A 923 -31.27 -0.51 -17.08
N VAL A 924 -30.29 -0.03 -16.32
CA VAL A 924 -29.39 -0.87 -15.52
C VAL A 924 -30.19 -1.65 -14.46
N ALA A 925 -31.17 -1.03 -13.81
CA ALA A 925 -32.02 -1.67 -12.79
C ALA A 925 -32.80 -2.90 -13.30
N LYS A 926 -32.94 -3.06 -14.63
CA LYS A 926 -33.62 -4.20 -15.25
C LYS A 926 -32.68 -5.40 -15.48
N HIS A 927 -31.39 -5.23 -15.28
CA HIS A 927 -30.41 -6.28 -15.54
C HIS A 927 -30.46 -7.37 -14.46
N LYS A 928 -30.46 -8.64 -14.88
CA LYS A 928 -30.73 -9.78 -13.98
C LYS A 928 -29.54 -10.24 -13.14
N THR A 929 -28.32 -10.07 -13.66
CA THR A 929 -27.09 -10.62 -13.02
C THR A 929 -26.24 -9.56 -12.33
N SER A 930 -26.55 -8.27 -12.50
CA SER A 930 -25.85 -7.19 -11.84
C SER A 930 -26.32 -7.06 -10.38
N HIS A 931 -25.36 -7.09 -9.47
CA HIS A 931 -25.65 -6.82 -8.05
C HIS A 931 -26.14 -5.39 -7.82
N THR A 932 -25.52 -4.41 -8.48
CA THR A 932 -25.95 -3.01 -8.44
C THR A 932 -27.40 -2.84 -8.88
N ALA A 933 -27.79 -3.54 -9.96
CA ALA A 933 -29.16 -3.49 -10.49
C ALA A 933 -30.20 -3.92 -9.46
N ARG A 934 -29.93 -4.96 -8.67
CA ARG A 934 -30.83 -5.48 -7.62
C ARG A 934 -31.17 -4.39 -6.60
N PHE A 935 -30.16 -3.69 -6.09
CA PHE A 935 -30.36 -2.65 -5.07
C PHE A 935 -30.94 -1.37 -5.68
N LEU A 936 -30.48 -0.99 -6.87
CA LEU A 936 -30.97 0.20 -7.58
C LEU A 936 -32.46 0.06 -7.92
N LYS A 937 -32.92 -1.11 -8.32
CA LYS A 937 -34.34 -1.38 -8.60
C LYS A 937 -35.19 -1.10 -7.39
N THR A 938 -34.83 -1.62 -6.21
CA THR A 938 -35.56 -1.41 -4.97
C THR A 938 -35.71 0.09 -4.63
N LEU A 939 -34.67 0.86 -4.90
CA LEU A 939 -34.66 2.31 -4.65
C LEU A 939 -35.53 3.09 -5.66
N LEU A 940 -35.44 2.73 -6.94
CA LEU A 940 -36.25 3.38 -8.00
C LEU A 940 -37.76 3.05 -7.90
N ASP A 941 -38.11 1.86 -7.42
CA ASP A 941 -39.52 1.44 -7.22
C ASP A 941 -40.14 2.10 -5.98
N LYS A 942 -39.35 2.59 -5.01
CA LYS A 942 -39.85 3.31 -3.82
C LYS A 942 -40.12 4.81 -4.05
N ASN A 943 -39.50 5.39 -5.09
CA ASN A 943 -39.62 6.80 -5.47
C ASN A 943 -40.42 6.95 -6.76
#